data_eeadc617b5dc2cc1935560056825593b
#
_entry.id   eeadc617b5dc2cc1935560056825593b
#
_cell.length_a   1.000
_cell.length_b   1.000
_cell.length_c   1.000
_cell.angle_alpha   90.00
_cell.angle_beta   90.00
_cell.angle_gamma   90.00
#
_symmetry.space_group_name_H-M   'P 1'
#
loop_
_entity.id
_entity.type
_entity.pdbx_description
1 polymer ?
#
loop_
_entity_poly.entity_id
_entity_poly.type
_entity_poly.pdbx_seq_one_letter_code
_entity_poly.pdbx_strand_id
1 'polypeptide(L)'
;MTFENNVTRTQEYMNSERFADVTRLYSARQVAEQQGTIASDYIVARENAAAFYARLRELFAAKKSITTFGPYSPSQAVTMKRLGIEGIYLGGWATSAKGSMQEDPGADLASYPLSQVPDEAASIVRALLTADRNQTYLHNRLRPEDREGLPVYDYRPFIIADADTGHGGDAHVRNLIRRFVEVGVTGYHIEDQRPGTKKCGHQGGKVLVGVDEQIKRLNTARFQLDVMGVPGIIVARTDAEAANLLDNSGDERDHAFILGATNSEIPSYKLVTLALMRVFNNAGVDVLNGFQLYNITDAEYAAADAWLERTGLAAKATDVAKQLDGASEPVIDETYDKVVNEMIELWEAEAGLMTIGEAVSDVLEFMAGEGAEAPISADEWKTFAATASWYSVRAKARDLGIDFFFDAELARTPEGFYQVRGGIEYAIRKSLSVAPYADIIWMETASADLAYAQRFADAIHAEFPNQMLAYNLSPSFNWDSTGMSDEQMREFPKKLGESGFVFNFITYGGHQIDGVAAEEFASALINDGMLALAKVQRTLRLLESPYRTPQTHVGGPRLDAALAACSARTATTKAMGKGSTQVQHLVQTELPKTVLEDWLGTWSTEHGISEKLAVRLRPSLENPDLLELAVLGGDEKKANIVFSPISDRHGKVILSVRDQNTFAEELRKKRLMTLVHLFLIKRFKAGSVHYVAPTEDNKYQADKMRDQGIYSSVSTDVGDIIVADIAADNVDALVAADGDARGKLIRKEN
;
A
#
# COMPACT_ATOMS: atom_id res chain seq x y z
N MET A 1 -0.51 -38.03 24.57
CA MET A 1 -1.43 -38.12 23.40
C MET A 1 -0.85 -39.17 22.47
N THR A 2 -1.62 -40.15 21.96
CA THR A 2 -1.08 -41.07 20.96
C THR A 2 -0.91 -40.36 19.60
N PHE A 3 -0.12 -40.95 18.72
CA PHE A 3 0.08 -40.43 17.38
C PHE A 3 -1.25 -40.41 16.60
N GLU A 4 -2.05 -41.46 16.69
CA GLU A 4 -3.36 -41.56 16.04
C GLU A 4 -4.32 -40.44 16.51
N ASN A 5 -4.36 -40.18 17.83
CA ASN A 5 -5.16 -39.06 18.35
C ASN A 5 -4.68 -37.69 17.83
N ASN A 6 -3.37 -37.56 17.62
CA ASN A 6 -2.82 -36.31 17.03
C ASN A 6 -3.22 -36.21 15.56
N VAL A 7 -3.18 -37.28 14.79
CA VAL A 7 -3.65 -37.30 13.39
C VAL A 7 -5.14 -36.91 13.31
N THR A 8 -5.99 -37.51 14.17
CA THR A 8 -7.43 -37.19 14.22
C THR A 8 -7.66 -35.71 14.49
N ARG A 9 -7.03 -35.15 15.52
CA ARG A 9 -7.14 -33.71 15.86
C ARG A 9 -6.67 -32.83 14.73
N THR A 10 -5.58 -33.16 14.08
CA THR A 10 -5.06 -32.43 12.93
C THR A 10 -6.05 -32.47 11.75
N GLN A 11 -6.66 -33.64 11.51
CA GLN A 11 -7.69 -33.77 10.48
C GLN A 11 -8.93 -32.90 10.78
N GLU A 12 -9.39 -32.89 12.05
CA GLU A 12 -10.50 -32.05 12.49
C GLU A 12 -10.18 -30.52 12.26
N TYR A 13 -8.95 -30.12 12.63
CA TYR A 13 -8.49 -28.77 12.38
C TYR A 13 -8.47 -28.45 10.88
N MET A 14 -7.89 -29.30 10.06
CA MET A 14 -7.80 -29.09 8.61
C MET A 14 -9.17 -29.09 7.92
N ASN A 15 -10.16 -29.77 8.48
CA ASN A 15 -11.54 -29.85 7.95
C ASN A 15 -12.47 -28.79 8.58
N SER A 16 -11.96 -27.90 9.43
CA SER A 16 -12.79 -26.86 10.02
C SER A 16 -13.31 -25.88 8.96
N GLU A 17 -14.41 -25.18 9.27
CA GLU A 17 -15.06 -24.19 8.41
C GLU A 17 -14.08 -23.11 7.89
N ARG A 18 -13.06 -22.78 8.68
CA ARG A 18 -11.99 -21.85 8.28
C ARG A 18 -11.31 -22.24 6.96
N PHE A 19 -11.28 -23.52 6.65
CA PHE A 19 -10.54 -24.07 5.51
C PHE A 19 -11.44 -24.77 4.49
N ALA A 20 -12.74 -24.46 4.46
CA ALA A 20 -13.70 -25.10 3.56
C ALA A 20 -13.30 -24.97 2.08
N ASP A 21 -12.74 -23.83 1.69
CA ASP A 21 -12.33 -23.53 0.30
C ASP A 21 -10.81 -23.76 0.06
N VAL A 22 -10.09 -24.39 1.01
CA VAL A 22 -8.62 -24.57 0.92
C VAL A 22 -8.27 -26.01 0.56
N THR A 23 -7.58 -26.17 -0.59
CA THR A 23 -7.00 -27.45 -1.01
C THR A 23 -5.62 -27.69 -0.40
N ARG A 24 -5.33 -28.92 -0.05
CA ARG A 24 -4.03 -29.38 0.45
C ARG A 24 -3.55 -30.59 -0.33
N LEU A 25 -2.29 -30.61 -0.72
CA LEU A 25 -1.65 -31.73 -1.43
C LEU A 25 -0.96 -32.71 -0.49
N TYR A 26 -1.30 -32.67 0.81
CA TYR A 26 -0.76 -33.52 1.86
C TYR A 26 -1.88 -33.97 2.83
N SER A 27 -1.59 -34.95 3.64
CA SER A 27 -2.52 -35.53 4.61
C SER A 27 -2.29 -35.01 6.04
N ALA A 28 -3.29 -35.11 6.90
CA ALA A 28 -3.17 -34.83 8.32
C ALA A 28 -2.09 -35.67 9.02
N ARG A 29 -1.88 -36.94 8.56
CA ARG A 29 -0.79 -37.79 9.04
C ARG A 29 0.57 -37.15 8.79
N GLN A 30 0.82 -36.64 7.57
CA GLN A 30 2.08 -36.00 7.21
C GLN A 30 2.33 -34.72 8.03
N VAL A 31 1.28 -33.96 8.36
CA VAL A 31 1.37 -32.84 9.29
C VAL A 31 1.74 -33.29 10.69
N ALA A 32 1.02 -34.31 11.24
CA ALA A 32 1.25 -34.84 12.58
C ALA A 32 2.66 -35.45 12.74
N GLU A 33 3.22 -36.04 11.68
CA GLU A 33 4.61 -36.53 11.64
C GLU A 33 5.68 -35.45 11.82
N GLN A 34 5.36 -34.20 11.52
CA GLN A 34 6.26 -33.07 11.70
C GLN A 34 6.08 -32.35 13.04
N GLN A 35 5.07 -32.69 13.80
CA GLN A 35 4.80 -32.09 15.11
C GLN A 35 5.62 -32.80 16.20
N GLY A 36 6.15 -31.98 17.13
CA GLY A 36 6.86 -32.51 18.29
C GLY A 36 5.94 -32.88 19.45
N THR A 37 6.50 -33.47 20.49
CA THR A 37 5.79 -33.77 21.73
C THR A 37 5.84 -32.62 22.75
N ILE A 38 6.73 -31.69 22.56
CA ILE A 38 6.83 -30.47 23.36
C ILE A 38 5.83 -29.46 22.79
N ALA A 39 4.93 -28.96 23.63
CA ALA A 39 3.96 -27.94 23.23
C ALA A 39 4.67 -26.63 22.85
N SER A 40 4.39 -26.16 21.66
CA SER A 40 4.75 -24.81 21.21
C SER A 40 3.45 -24.05 20.99
N ASP A 41 3.37 -22.84 21.51
CA ASP A 41 2.17 -22.02 21.38
C ASP A 41 2.49 -20.67 20.75
N TYR A 42 1.84 -20.40 19.64
CA TYR A 42 1.98 -19.18 18.85
C TYR A 42 0.72 -18.32 18.97
N ILE A 43 0.29 -18.07 20.22
CA ILE A 43 -1.00 -17.41 20.54
C ILE A 43 -1.21 -16.14 19.74
N VAL A 44 -0.19 -15.26 19.68
CA VAL A 44 -0.32 -13.97 18.97
C VAL A 44 -0.64 -14.17 17.49
N ALA A 45 0.10 -15.05 16.80
CA ALA A 45 -0.16 -15.34 15.39
C ALA A 45 -1.50 -16.04 15.20
N ARG A 46 -1.76 -17.10 16.01
CA ARG A 46 -2.95 -17.96 15.86
C ARG A 46 -4.25 -17.19 16.06
N GLU A 47 -4.40 -16.51 17.19
CA GLU A 47 -5.65 -15.83 17.52
C GLU A 47 -5.90 -14.63 16.65
N ASN A 48 -4.84 -13.86 16.35
CA ASN A 48 -4.98 -12.70 15.47
C ASN A 48 -5.18 -13.09 14.01
N ALA A 49 -4.59 -14.21 13.51
CA ALA A 49 -4.87 -14.69 12.17
C ALA A 49 -6.34 -15.13 12.02
N ALA A 50 -6.87 -15.84 13.02
CA ALA A 50 -8.29 -16.23 13.03
C ALA A 50 -9.21 -14.99 13.05
N ALA A 51 -8.94 -14.03 13.93
CA ALA A 51 -9.71 -12.79 14.03
C ALA A 51 -9.61 -11.94 12.77
N PHE A 52 -8.42 -11.84 12.17
CA PHE A 52 -8.22 -11.08 10.94
C PHE A 52 -8.94 -11.71 9.75
N TYR A 53 -8.83 -13.02 9.58
CA TYR A 53 -9.58 -13.73 8.54
C TYR A 53 -11.10 -13.52 8.69
N ALA A 54 -11.64 -13.67 9.90
CA ALA A 54 -13.05 -13.42 10.15
C ALA A 54 -13.45 -11.99 9.75
N ARG A 55 -12.62 -11.01 10.13
CA ARG A 55 -12.86 -9.60 9.75
C ARG A 55 -12.84 -9.38 8.23
N LEU A 56 -11.91 -9.98 7.52
CA LEU A 56 -11.84 -9.90 6.06
C LEU A 56 -13.08 -10.54 5.40
N ARG A 57 -13.58 -11.66 5.96
CA ARG A 57 -14.84 -12.30 5.50
C ARG A 57 -16.06 -11.42 5.74
N GLU A 58 -16.14 -10.73 6.88
CA GLU A 58 -17.19 -9.73 7.15
C GLU A 58 -17.15 -8.59 6.14
N LEU A 59 -15.95 -8.08 5.82
CA LEU A 59 -15.77 -7.01 4.84
C LEU A 59 -16.16 -7.48 3.44
N PHE A 60 -15.77 -8.69 3.06
CA PHE A 60 -16.17 -9.28 1.78
C PHE A 60 -17.69 -9.36 1.63
N ALA A 61 -18.37 -9.90 2.65
CA ALA A 61 -19.82 -9.99 2.67
C ALA A 61 -20.50 -8.60 2.64
N ALA A 62 -19.90 -7.61 3.29
CA ALA A 62 -20.39 -6.23 3.32
C ALA A 62 -19.98 -5.39 2.09
N LYS A 63 -19.21 -5.97 1.15
CA LYS A 63 -18.63 -5.26 -0.01
C LYS A 63 -17.80 -4.04 0.40
N LYS A 64 -16.95 -4.21 1.40
CA LYS A 64 -16.06 -3.20 1.96
C LYS A 64 -14.63 -3.69 1.97
N SER A 65 -13.70 -2.77 2.17
CA SER A 65 -12.27 -3.07 2.23
C SER A 65 -11.57 -2.37 3.39
N ILE A 66 -10.41 -2.91 3.77
CA ILE A 66 -9.39 -2.19 4.49
C ILE A 66 -8.55 -1.43 3.46
N THR A 67 -8.33 -0.13 3.69
CA THR A 67 -7.34 0.66 2.96
C THR A 67 -6.21 0.98 3.92
N THR A 68 -4.98 0.64 3.54
CA THR A 68 -3.80 0.75 4.41
C THR A 68 -2.55 1.15 3.63
N PHE A 69 -1.43 1.29 4.35
CA PHE A 69 -0.11 1.50 3.73
C PHE A 69 0.96 0.72 4.47
N GLY A 70 2.12 0.56 3.82
CA GLY A 70 3.30 -0.02 4.44
C GLY A 70 4.00 0.99 5.35
N PRO A 71 4.01 0.77 6.68
CA PRO A 71 4.72 1.67 7.59
C PRO A 71 6.24 1.55 7.42
N TYR A 72 6.93 2.67 7.58
CA TYR A 72 8.39 2.73 7.56
C TYR A 72 9.02 2.63 8.95
N SER A 73 8.20 2.66 9.99
CA SER A 73 8.62 2.48 11.39
C SER A 73 7.52 1.86 12.24
N PRO A 74 7.88 1.20 13.38
CA PRO A 74 6.90 0.71 14.34
C PRO A 74 5.97 1.80 14.90
N SER A 75 6.46 3.04 15.02
CA SER A 75 5.67 4.19 15.47
C SER A 75 4.57 4.56 14.49
N GLN A 76 4.84 4.49 13.17
CA GLN A 76 3.81 4.68 12.16
C GLN A 76 2.71 3.61 12.29
N ALA A 77 3.07 2.33 12.49
CA ALA A 77 2.11 1.24 12.67
C ALA A 77 1.20 1.47 13.90
N VAL A 78 1.74 1.91 15.02
CA VAL A 78 0.96 2.27 16.22
C VAL A 78 0.00 3.43 15.90
N THR A 79 0.46 4.44 15.16
CA THR A 79 -0.36 5.58 14.76
C THR A 79 -1.48 5.18 13.81
N MET A 80 -1.20 4.31 12.83
CA MET A 80 -2.21 3.76 11.92
C MET A 80 -3.33 3.09 12.69
N LYS A 81 -3.01 2.19 13.62
CA LYS A 81 -4.00 1.48 14.44
C LYS A 81 -4.80 2.44 15.34
N ARG A 82 -4.14 3.40 15.97
CA ARG A 82 -4.80 4.43 16.78
C ARG A 82 -5.78 5.29 15.99
N LEU A 83 -5.51 5.54 14.73
CA LEU A 83 -6.37 6.32 13.85
C LEU A 83 -7.43 5.48 13.10
N GLY A 84 -7.50 4.17 13.37
CA GLY A 84 -8.56 3.30 12.88
C GLY A 84 -8.23 2.50 11.62
N ILE A 85 -6.97 2.53 11.14
CA ILE A 85 -6.53 1.62 10.08
C ILE A 85 -6.44 0.21 10.66
N GLU A 86 -7.31 -0.69 10.20
CA GLU A 86 -7.48 -2.02 10.81
C GLU A 86 -6.33 -2.99 10.48
N GLY A 87 -5.80 -2.96 9.26
CA GLY A 87 -4.73 -3.85 8.81
C GLY A 87 -3.44 -3.10 8.49
N ILE A 88 -2.34 -3.83 8.45
CA ILE A 88 -1.00 -3.32 8.12
C ILE A 88 -0.45 -4.17 6.98
N TYR A 89 0.08 -3.53 5.96
CA TYR A 89 0.90 -4.16 4.94
C TYR A 89 2.38 -3.97 5.28
N LEU A 90 3.18 -5.03 5.26
CA LEU A 90 4.63 -4.93 5.43
C LEU A 90 5.32 -5.40 4.17
N GLY A 91 5.81 -4.48 3.35
CA GLY A 91 6.37 -4.75 2.04
C GLY A 91 7.88 -5.01 2.05
N GLY A 92 8.32 -5.89 1.16
CA GLY A 92 9.72 -6.17 0.90
C GLY A 92 10.46 -4.93 0.37
N TRP A 93 9.79 -4.10 -0.45
CA TRP A 93 10.39 -2.86 -0.95
C TRP A 93 10.81 -1.92 0.17
N ALA A 94 9.92 -1.66 1.13
CA ALA A 94 10.23 -0.78 2.26
C ALA A 94 11.35 -1.38 3.16
N THR A 95 11.38 -2.69 3.29
CA THR A 95 12.44 -3.42 4.00
C THR A 95 13.79 -3.30 3.27
N SER A 96 13.80 -3.53 1.96
CA SER A 96 14.99 -3.41 1.11
C SER A 96 15.55 -1.99 1.09
N ALA A 97 14.67 -0.97 1.00
CA ALA A 97 15.08 0.44 0.95
C ALA A 97 15.72 0.96 2.24
N LYS A 98 15.50 0.33 3.38
CA LYS A 98 16.17 0.68 4.65
C LYS A 98 17.58 0.14 4.74
N GLY A 99 17.87 -0.95 4.02
CA GLY A 99 19.04 -1.76 4.30
C GLY A 99 18.97 -2.43 5.67
N SER A 100 20.04 -3.00 6.12
CA SER A 100 20.17 -3.66 7.42
C SER A 100 21.59 -3.56 7.96
N MET A 101 21.87 -4.24 9.04
CA MET A 101 23.24 -4.36 9.55
C MET A 101 24.16 -5.22 8.65
N GLN A 102 23.58 -5.98 7.72
CA GLN A 102 24.29 -6.90 6.83
C GLN A 102 24.20 -6.53 5.34
N GLU A 103 23.16 -5.77 4.96
CA GLU A 103 22.84 -5.51 3.55
C GLU A 103 22.70 -4.01 3.30
N ASP A 104 23.20 -3.56 2.16
CA ASP A 104 23.00 -2.20 1.68
C ASP A 104 21.53 -1.95 1.28
N PRO A 105 21.04 -0.70 1.30
CA PRO A 105 19.77 -0.37 0.71
C PRO A 105 19.69 -0.79 -0.75
N GLY A 106 18.56 -1.38 -1.14
CA GLY A 106 18.36 -1.89 -2.49
C GLY A 106 16.98 -1.63 -3.05
N ALA A 107 16.83 -1.92 -4.34
CA ALA A 107 15.63 -1.66 -5.13
C ALA A 107 14.65 -2.85 -5.17
N ASP A 108 14.48 -3.57 -4.07
CA ASP A 108 13.55 -4.69 -3.91
C ASP A 108 13.86 -5.89 -4.83
N LEU A 109 15.11 -6.32 -4.82
CA LEU A 109 15.56 -7.53 -5.51
C LEU A 109 15.50 -8.79 -4.63
N ALA A 110 14.94 -8.68 -3.42
CA ALA A 110 14.93 -9.73 -2.38
C ALA A 110 16.33 -10.33 -2.13
N SER A 111 17.37 -9.50 -2.16
CA SER A 111 18.76 -9.90 -1.92
C SER A 111 19.09 -10.05 -0.45
N TYR A 112 18.24 -9.53 0.44
CA TYR A 112 18.39 -9.63 1.88
C TYR A 112 18.10 -11.05 2.42
N PRO A 113 18.60 -11.41 3.60
CA PRO A 113 18.29 -12.69 4.23
C PRO A 113 16.80 -12.90 4.44
N LEU A 114 16.33 -14.14 4.32
CA LEU A 114 14.90 -14.48 4.52
C LEU A 114 14.35 -14.09 5.90
N SER A 115 15.23 -13.81 6.88
CA SER A 115 14.83 -13.33 8.21
C SER A 115 14.52 -11.83 8.25
N GLN A 116 14.89 -11.06 7.25
CA GLN A 116 14.85 -9.59 7.31
C GLN A 116 13.43 -9.05 7.49
N VAL A 117 12.47 -9.47 6.67
CA VAL A 117 11.06 -9.06 6.81
C VAL A 117 10.45 -9.58 8.12
N PRO A 118 10.64 -10.85 8.54
CA PRO A 118 10.25 -11.31 9.87
C PRO A 118 10.83 -10.48 11.03
N ASP A 119 12.11 -10.10 10.99
CA ASP A 119 12.75 -9.32 12.04
C ASP A 119 12.17 -7.90 12.12
N GLU A 120 11.84 -7.30 10.99
CA GLU A 120 11.14 -6.03 10.92
C GLU A 120 9.71 -6.13 11.45
N ALA A 121 8.97 -7.19 11.06
CA ALA A 121 7.65 -7.48 11.59
C ALA A 121 7.66 -7.64 13.11
N ALA A 122 8.69 -8.29 13.67
CA ALA A 122 8.84 -8.47 15.10
C ALA A 122 8.84 -7.14 15.86
N SER A 123 9.50 -6.11 15.31
CA SER A 123 9.55 -4.78 15.89
C SER A 123 8.17 -4.09 15.91
N ILE A 124 7.41 -4.24 14.82
CA ILE A 124 6.05 -3.72 14.68
C ILE A 124 5.10 -4.42 15.63
N VAL A 125 5.11 -5.76 15.68
CA VAL A 125 4.26 -6.55 16.59
C VAL A 125 4.53 -6.17 18.04
N ARG A 126 5.81 -6.05 18.46
CA ARG A 126 6.17 -5.62 19.82
C ARG A 126 5.64 -4.21 20.13
N ALA A 127 5.73 -3.28 19.20
CA ALA A 127 5.22 -1.92 19.39
C ALA A 127 3.70 -1.91 19.58
N LEU A 128 2.96 -2.67 18.79
CA LEU A 128 1.50 -2.80 18.91
C LEU A 128 1.09 -3.44 20.23
N LEU A 129 1.69 -4.55 20.62
CA LEU A 129 1.44 -5.21 21.90
C LEU A 129 1.81 -4.29 23.09
N THR A 130 2.83 -3.45 22.94
CA THR A 130 3.21 -2.47 23.97
C THR A 130 2.20 -1.32 24.05
N ALA A 131 1.71 -0.85 22.91
CA ALA A 131 0.66 0.18 22.85
C ALA A 131 -0.63 -0.31 23.55
N ASP A 132 -1.04 -1.56 23.30
CA ASP A 132 -2.15 -2.20 23.99
C ASP A 132 -1.95 -2.26 25.51
N ARG A 133 -0.77 -2.76 25.96
CA ARG A 133 -0.43 -2.81 27.39
C ARG A 133 -0.42 -1.43 28.04
N ASN A 134 0.04 -0.40 27.34
CA ASN A 134 0.05 0.98 27.85
C ASN A 134 -1.37 1.52 27.99
N GLN A 135 -2.21 1.31 26.97
CA GLN A 135 -3.62 1.67 27.00
C GLN A 135 -4.35 0.98 28.17
N THR A 136 -4.22 -0.34 28.27
CA THR A 136 -4.82 -1.14 29.34
C THR A 136 -4.35 -0.70 30.72
N TYR A 137 -3.04 -0.43 30.90
CA TYR A 137 -2.48 0.06 32.15
C TYR A 137 -3.11 1.42 32.55
N LEU A 138 -3.21 2.35 31.62
CA LEU A 138 -3.79 3.68 31.91
C LEU A 138 -5.27 3.58 32.27
N HIS A 139 -6.06 2.81 31.49
CA HIS A 139 -7.48 2.58 31.75
C HIS A 139 -7.73 1.93 33.10
N ASN A 140 -6.95 0.90 33.48
CA ASN A 140 -7.14 0.17 34.71
C ASN A 140 -6.82 1.00 35.96
N ARG A 141 -6.12 2.12 35.82
CA ARG A 141 -5.83 3.06 36.92
C ARG A 141 -6.94 4.09 37.16
N LEU A 142 -7.88 4.21 36.24
CA LEU A 142 -9.03 5.11 36.40
C LEU A 142 -10.16 4.38 37.13
N ARG A 143 -10.98 5.15 37.82
CA ARG A 143 -12.24 4.61 38.38
C ARG A 143 -13.16 4.19 37.23
N PRO A 144 -14.08 3.22 37.45
CA PRO A 144 -14.98 2.77 36.39
C PRO A 144 -15.74 3.90 35.71
N GLU A 145 -16.25 4.87 36.46
CA GLU A 145 -16.98 6.04 35.97
C GLU A 145 -16.10 6.96 35.09
N ASP A 146 -14.79 7.04 35.37
CA ASP A 146 -13.85 7.89 34.64
C ASP A 146 -13.38 7.20 33.31
N ARG A 147 -13.70 5.93 33.11
CA ARG A 147 -13.38 5.17 31.88
C ARG A 147 -14.44 5.34 30.80
N GLU A 148 -15.66 5.68 31.20
CA GLU A 148 -16.78 5.83 30.27
C GLU A 148 -16.50 6.95 29.25
N GLY A 149 -16.65 6.63 27.96
CA GLY A 149 -16.41 7.58 26.88
C GLY A 149 -14.93 7.76 26.49
N LEU A 150 -13.97 7.11 27.17
CA LEU A 150 -12.58 7.12 26.71
C LEU A 150 -12.41 6.18 25.51
N PRO A 151 -11.68 6.59 24.47
CA PRO A 151 -11.45 5.75 23.31
C PRO A 151 -10.58 4.54 23.67
N VAL A 152 -10.97 3.37 23.18
CA VAL A 152 -10.19 2.13 23.22
C VAL A 152 -9.82 1.77 21.80
N TYR A 153 -8.53 1.69 21.53
CA TYR A 153 -8.00 1.40 20.19
C TYR A 153 -7.66 -0.09 20.07
N ASP A 154 -7.93 -0.65 18.90
CA ASP A 154 -7.58 -2.04 18.58
C ASP A 154 -6.16 -2.12 18.04
N TYR A 155 -5.22 -2.57 18.88
CA TYR A 155 -3.82 -2.75 18.51
C TYR A 155 -3.48 -4.19 18.07
N ARG A 156 -4.48 -5.04 17.79
CA ARG A 156 -4.19 -6.39 17.26
C ARG A 156 -3.32 -6.32 16.00
N PRO A 157 -2.26 -7.13 15.90
CA PRO A 157 -1.33 -7.10 14.78
C PRO A 157 -1.92 -7.80 13.54
N PHE A 158 -2.92 -7.21 12.90
CA PHE A 158 -3.45 -7.67 11.62
C PHE A 158 -2.48 -7.27 10.51
N ILE A 159 -1.51 -8.14 10.23
CA ILE A 159 -0.40 -7.86 9.31
C ILE A 159 -0.44 -8.86 8.16
N ILE A 160 -0.39 -8.37 6.92
CA ILE A 160 -0.01 -9.13 5.73
C ILE A 160 1.41 -8.71 5.36
N ALA A 161 2.35 -9.64 5.44
CA ALA A 161 3.77 -9.39 5.19
C ALA A 161 4.22 -9.97 3.85
N ASP A 162 5.23 -9.34 3.28
CA ASP A 162 5.90 -9.77 2.06
C ASP A 162 6.77 -11.00 2.34
N ALA A 163 6.48 -12.09 1.66
CA ALA A 163 7.32 -13.28 1.62
C ALA A 163 8.10 -13.38 0.31
N ASP A 164 8.07 -12.33 -0.52
CA ASP A 164 8.71 -12.28 -1.83
C ASP A 164 8.34 -13.52 -2.68
N THR A 165 9.33 -14.18 -3.27
CA THR A 165 9.20 -15.46 -3.98
C THR A 165 9.22 -16.68 -3.05
N GLY A 166 9.28 -16.48 -1.73
CA GLY A 166 9.61 -17.51 -0.74
C GLY A 166 11.12 -17.74 -0.56
N HIS A 167 11.96 -16.89 -1.15
CA HIS A 167 13.43 -16.91 -1.07
C HIS A 167 14.10 -18.20 -1.61
N GLY A 168 13.39 -19.02 -2.37
CA GLY A 168 13.93 -20.27 -2.92
C GLY A 168 12.90 -21.38 -2.97
N GLY A 169 13.34 -22.63 -2.78
CA GLY A 169 12.47 -23.79 -2.77
C GLY A 169 11.76 -24.02 -1.43
N ASP A 170 11.11 -25.16 -1.30
CA ASP A 170 10.24 -25.54 -0.17
C ASP A 170 10.87 -25.34 1.21
N ALA A 171 12.15 -25.68 1.36
CA ALA A 171 12.84 -25.53 2.64
C ALA A 171 12.95 -24.05 3.07
N HIS A 172 13.13 -23.13 2.11
CA HIS A 172 13.16 -21.71 2.39
C HIS A 172 11.77 -21.19 2.77
N VAL A 173 10.74 -21.54 2.00
CA VAL A 173 9.34 -21.16 2.29
C VAL A 173 8.94 -21.65 3.68
N ARG A 174 9.21 -22.91 4.04
CA ARG A 174 8.93 -23.43 5.39
C ARG A 174 9.59 -22.61 6.49
N ASN A 175 10.89 -22.31 6.34
CA ASN A 175 11.63 -21.53 7.33
C ASN A 175 11.13 -20.09 7.44
N LEU A 176 10.78 -19.47 6.32
CA LEU A 176 10.26 -18.10 6.28
C LEU A 176 8.91 -18.02 7.01
N ILE A 177 7.96 -18.91 6.69
CA ILE A 177 6.64 -18.96 7.34
C ILE A 177 6.78 -19.22 8.83
N ARG A 178 7.66 -20.18 9.23
CA ARG A 178 7.95 -20.41 10.65
C ARG A 178 8.39 -19.16 11.37
N ARG A 179 9.32 -18.39 10.80
CA ARG A 179 9.81 -17.12 11.39
C ARG A 179 8.72 -16.08 11.52
N PHE A 180 7.88 -15.92 10.50
CA PHE A 180 6.73 -15.01 10.57
C PHE A 180 5.75 -15.38 11.68
N VAL A 181 5.43 -16.67 11.84
CA VAL A 181 4.55 -17.18 12.90
C VAL A 181 5.16 -16.91 14.27
N GLU A 182 6.45 -17.20 14.45
CA GLU A 182 7.17 -17.00 15.72
C GLU A 182 7.13 -15.54 16.20
N VAL A 183 7.09 -14.57 15.29
CA VAL A 183 7.03 -13.14 15.64
C VAL A 183 5.60 -12.57 15.67
N GLY A 184 4.57 -13.36 15.32
CA GLY A 184 3.17 -12.97 15.47
C GLY A 184 2.52 -12.36 14.22
N VAL A 185 3.07 -12.59 13.02
CA VAL A 185 2.45 -12.18 11.75
C VAL A 185 1.26 -13.08 11.41
N THR A 186 0.24 -12.49 10.79
CA THR A 186 -1.06 -13.12 10.57
C THR A 186 -1.33 -13.54 9.14
N GLY A 187 -0.64 -12.95 8.16
CA GLY A 187 -0.80 -13.24 6.74
C GLY A 187 0.46 -12.97 5.95
N TYR A 188 0.57 -13.64 4.80
CA TYR A 188 1.79 -13.63 3.97
C TYR A 188 1.40 -13.64 2.51
N HIS A 189 2.04 -12.81 1.67
CA HIS A 189 1.91 -12.98 0.23
C HIS A 189 3.17 -13.60 -0.37
N ILE A 190 2.95 -14.50 -1.34
CA ILE A 190 4.01 -15.16 -2.10
C ILE A 190 3.72 -14.94 -3.58
N GLU A 191 4.72 -14.46 -4.32
CA GLU A 191 4.60 -14.16 -5.73
C GLU A 191 5.16 -15.27 -6.64
N ASP A 192 4.72 -15.27 -7.90
CA ASP A 192 5.12 -16.24 -8.90
C ASP A 192 6.39 -15.87 -9.68
N GLN A 193 7.21 -14.96 -9.16
CA GLN A 193 8.50 -14.66 -9.75
C GLN A 193 9.56 -15.72 -9.39
N ARG A 194 10.57 -15.82 -10.25
CA ARG A 194 11.72 -16.71 -10.04
C ARG A 194 12.65 -16.15 -8.96
N PRO A 195 13.04 -16.91 -7.93
CA PRO A 195 14.08 -16.51 -6.98
C PRO A 195 15.40 -16.19 -7.67
N GLY A 196 16.10 -15.19 -7.16
CA GLY A 196 17.40 -14.74 -7.72
C GLY A 196 17.30 -13.82 -8.93
N THR A 197 16.13 -13.75 -9.57
CA THR A 197 15.84 -12.77 -10.65
C THR A 197 14.64 -11.89 -10.33
N LYS A 198 14.12 -11.96 -9.12
CA LYS A 198 12.96 -11.20 -8.62
C LYS A 198 13.21 -9.70 -8.79
N LYS A 199 12.15 -9.01 -9.23
CA LYS A 199 12.08 -7.56 -9.35
C LYS A 199 10.88 -7.02 -8.59
N CYS A 200 10.91 -5.74 -8.19
CA CYS A 200 9.71 -5.03 -7.78
C CYS A 200 8.64 -5.11 -8.87
N GLY A 201 7.38 -5.18 -8.49
CA GLY A 201 6.25 -5.37 -9.42
C GLY A 201 6.19 -4.37 -10.58
N HIS A 202 6.76 -3.17 -10.41
CA HIS A 202 6.79 -2.09 -11.40
C HIS A 202 8.14 -1.97 -12.15
N GLN A 203 9.06 -2.92 -11.96
CA GLN A 203 10.31 -3.00 -12.71
C GLN A 203 10.18 -3.97 -13.88
N GLY A 204 11.01 -3.76 -14.92
CA GLY A 204 11.13 -4.65 -16.07
C GLY A 204 11.91 -5.93 -15.76
N GLY A 205 11.94 -6.86 -16.73
CA GLY A 205 12.76 -8.07 -16.67
C GLY A 205 12.30 -9.11 -15.64
N LYS A 206 11.01 -9.11 -15.29
CA LYS A 206 10.42 -10.12 -14.40
C LYS A 206 10.37 -11.48 -15.08
N VAL A 207 10.83 -12.50 -14.37
CA VAL A 207 10.80 -13.90 -14.82
C VAL A 207 9.80 -14.65 -13.92
N LEU A 208 8.75 -15.21 -14.52
CA LEU A 208 7.77 -16.03 -13.82
C LEU A 208 8.27 -17.46 -13.63
N VAL A 209 7.73 -18.14 -12.63
CA VAL A 209 7.80 -19.60 -12.51
C VAL A 209 6.52 -20.24 -13.05
N GLY A 210 6.58 -21.52 -13.39
CA GLY A 210 5.42 -22.32 -13.78
C GLY A 210 4.35 -22.32 -12.68
N VAL A 211 3.09 -22.54 -13.10
CA VAL A 211 1.95 -22.61 -12.16
C VAL A 211 2.15 -23.68 -11.10
N ASP A 212 2.72 -24.83 -11.47
CA ASP A 212 3.03 -25.94 -10.55
C ASP A 212 3.98 -25.52 -9.42
N GLU A 213 5.02 -24.75 -9.72
CA GLU A 213 5.97 -24.25 -8.73
C GLU A 213 5.30 -23.23 -7.79
N GLN A 214 4.44 -22.37 -8.30
CA GLN A 214 3.68 -21.44 -7.45
C GLN A 214 2.73 -22.20 -6.52
N ILE A 215 1.97 -23.18 -7.02
CA ILE A 215 1.11 -24.05 -6.21
C ILE A 215 1.93 -24.73 -5.10
N LYS A 216 3.08 -25.26 -5.45
CA LYS A 216 3.97 -25.94 -4.50
C LYS A 216 4.43 -25.01 -3.39
N ARG A 217 4.78 -23.76 -3.68
CA ARG A 217 5.15 -22.75 -2.67
C ARG A 217 3.99 -22.42 -1.74
N LEU A 218 2.79 -22.17 -2.28
CA LEU A 218 1.58 -21.90 -1.49
C LEU A 218 1.19 -23.08 -0.61
N ASN A 219 1.22 -24.30 -1.17
CA ASN A 219 0.97 -25.54 -0.44
C ASN A 219 2.01 -25.78 0.66
N THR A 220 3.29 -25.45 0.41
CA THR A 220 4.36 -25.54 1.40
C THR A 220 4.18 -24.53 2.55
N ALA A 221 3.74 -23.32 2.24
CA ALA A 221 3.39 -22.32 3.25
C ALA A 221 2.23 -22.82 4.13
N ARG A 222 1.16 -23.33 3.53
CA ARG A 222 0.02 -23.92 4.25
C ARG A 222 0.44 -25.10 5.10
N PHE A 223 1.30 -25.99 4.58
CA PHE A 223 1.82 -27.13 5.33
C PHE A 223 2.55 -26.68 6.61
N GLN A 224 3.42 -25.69 6.51
CA GLN A 224 4.13 -25.17 7.67
C GLN A 224 3.18 -24.53 8.70
N LEU A 225 2.15 -23.81 8.24
CA LEU A 225 1.11 -23.23 9.11
C LEU A 225 0.32 -24.33 9.84
N ASP A 226 -0.07 -25.39 9.12
CA ASP A 226 -0.79 -26.52 9.70
C ASP A 226 0.06 -27.30 10.73
N VAL A 227 1.37 -27.47 10.47
CA VAL A 227 2.32 -28.06 11.44
C VAL A 227 2.36 -27.23 12.73
N MET A 228 2.30 -25.89 12.61
CA MET A 228 2.34 -24.98 13.76
C MET A 228 0.95 -24.73 14.38
N GLY A 229 -0.14 -25.19 13.75
CA GLY A 229 -1.51 -24.98 14.22
C GLY A 229 -1.97 -23.53 14.15
N VAL A 230 -1.51 -22.78 13.16
CA VAL A 230 -1.84 -21.37 12.97
C VAL A 230 -2.67 -21.19 11.70
N PRO A 231 -3.91 -20.62 11.76
CA PRO A 231 -4.77 -20.42 10.61
C PRO A 231 -4.36 -19.17 9.80
N GLY A 232 -3.08 -19.06 9.50
CA GLY A 232 -2.50 -17.93 8.77
C GLY A 232 -3.15 -17.69 7.41
N ILE A 233 -3.19 -16.44 6.98
CA ILE A 233 -3.77 -15.99 5.71
C ILE A 233 -2.70 -16.08 4.64
N ILE A 234 -2.96 -16.80 3.55
CA ILE A 234 -2.08 -16.88 2.40
C ILE A 234 -2.66 -16.05 1.27
N VAL A 235 -1.85 -15.13 0.75
CA VAL A 235 -2.14 -14.30 -0.43
C VAL A 235 -1.27 -14.80 -1.58
N ALA A 236 -1.88 -15.26 -2.66
CA ALA A 236 -1.17 -15.59 -3.88
C ALA A 236 -1.10 -14.33 -4.76
N ARG A 237 0.12 -13.87 -5.03
CA ARG A 237 0.38 -12.77 -5.96
C ARG A 237 0.82 -13.32 -7.30
N THR A 238 0.32 -12.71 -8.39
CA THR A 238 0.85 -12.92 -9.73
C THR A 238 1.37 -11.62 -10.33
N ASP A 239 2.51 -11.71 -10.99
CA ASP A 239 3.12 -10.63 -11.78
C ASP A 239 2.91 -10.85 -13.29
N ALA A 240 2.08 -11.78 -13.70
CA ALA A 240 1.88 -12.19 -15.09
C ALA A 240 1.25 -11.09 -15.97
N GLU A 241 0.67 -10.06 -15.38
CA GLU A 241 0.12 -8.92 -16.12
C GLU A 241 1.21 -8.18 -16.91
N ALA A 242 2.36 -7.92 -16.30
CA ALA A 242 3.45 -7.15 -16.91
C ALA A 242 4.72 -7.96 -17.18
N ALA A 243 4.77 -9.25 -16.79
CA ALA A 243 5.92 -10.10 -17.04
C ALA A 243 5.96 -10.58 -18.50
N ASN A 244 7.16 -10.65 -19.05
CA ASN A 244 7.40 -11.11 -20.42
C ASN A 244 8.31 -12.35 -20.50
N LEU A 245 8.72 -12.90 -19.35
CA LEU A 245 9.60 -14.07 -19.29
C LEU A 245 9.05 -15.15 -18.36
N LEU A 246 9.33 -16.41 -18.68
CA LEU A 246 8.98 -17.60 -17.91
C LEU A 246 10.21 -18.50 -17.77
N ASP A 247 10.43 -19.05 -16.59
CA ASP A 247 11.62 -19.86 -16.25
C ASP A 247 11.68 -21.18 -17.05
N ASN A 248 10.53 -21.87 -17.15
CA ASN A 248 10.44 -23.14 -17.86
C ASN A 248 9.03 -23.41 -18.41
N SER A 249 8.90 -24.36 -19.33
CA SER A 249 7.66 -24.77 -19.96
C SER A 249 7.11 -26.09 -19.41
N GLY A 250 7.44 -26.46 -18.18
CA GLY A 250 7.04 -27.76 -17.60
C GLY A 250 5.56 -27.87 -17.26
N ASP A 251 4.88 -26.76 -17.02
CA ASP A 251 3.46 -26.75 -16.74
C ASP A 251 2.61 -26.43 -17.98
N GLU A 252 1.73 -27.35 -18.34
CA GLU A 252 0.89 -27.18 -19.53
C GLU A 252 -0.09 -26.01 -19.44
N ARG A 253 -0.40 -25.52 -18.23
CA ARG A 253 -1.29 -24.36 -18.03
C ARG A 253 -0.68 -23.05 -18.50
N ASP A 254 0.64 -22.96 -18.59
CA ASP A 254 1.36 -21.81 -19.10
C ASP A 254 1.53 -21.81 -20.63
N HIS A 255 1.36 -22.96 -21.30
CA HIS A 255 1.65 -23.15 -22.72
C HIS A 255 0.91 -22.20 -23.67
N ALA A 256 -0.32 -21.84 -23.35
CA ALA A 256 -1.11 -20.93 -24.18
C ALA A 256 -0.53 -19.50 -24.26
N PHE A 257 0.39 -19.14 -23.36
CA PHE A 257 0.98 -17.82 -23.27
C PHE A 257 2.45 -17.76 -23.70
N ILE A 258 3.10 -18.91 -23.89
CA ILE A 258 4.48 -18.96 -24.32
C ILE A 258 4.56 -18.62 -25.81
N LEU A 259 5.49 -17.72 -26.14
CA LEU A 259 5.75 -17.27 -27.52
C LEU A 259 6.78 -18.18 -28.22
N GLY A 260 6.62 -18.35 -29.50
CA GLY A 260 7.55 -19.10 -30.35
C GLY A 260 7.63 -18.52 -31.73
N ALA A 261 8.71 -18.87 -32.46
CA ALA A 261 8.89 -18.51 -33.84
C ALA A 261 7.98 -19.37 -34.72
N THR A 262 7.37 -18.76 -35.75
CA THR A 262 6.61 -19.43 -36.81
C THR A 262 7.40 -19.50 -38.12
N ASN A 263 8.56 -18.88 -38.17
CA ASN A 263 9.51 -18.97 -39.27
C ASN A 263 10.66 -19.94 -38.93
N SER A 264 10.76 -21.07 -39.65
CA SER A 264 11.77 -22.09 -39.40
C SER A 264 13.19 -21.67 -39.85
N GLU A 265 13.32 -20.64 -40.69
CA GLU A 265 14.59 -20.19 -41.23
C GLU A 265 15.27 -19.10 -40.41
N ILE A 266 14.62 -18.62 -39.33
CA ILE A 266 15.16 -17.58 -38.46
C ILE A 266 16.25 -18.15 -37.54
N PRO A 267 17.43 -17.51 -37.39
CA PRO A 267 18.34 -17.90 -36.31
C PRO A 267 17.74 -17.63 -34.94
N SER A 268 18.10 -18.43 -33.92
CA SER A 268 17.52 -18.26 -32.58
C SER A 268 17.83 -16.88 -32.01
N TYR A 269 16.86 -16.34 -31.24
CA TYR A 269 16.97 -15.05 -30.53
C TYR A 269 18.27 -14.98 -29.73
N LYS A 270 18.60 -16.05 -28.97
CA LYS A 270 19.83 -16.18 -28.22
C LYS A 270 21.07 -15.93 -29.06
N LEU A 271 21.16 -16.62 -30.21
CA LEU A 271 22.33 -16.51 -31.07
C LEU A 271 22.47 -15.11 -31.67
N VAL A 272 21.37 -14.50 -32.09
CA VAL A 272 21.37 -13.13 -32.66
C VAL A 272 21.81 -12.11 -31.61
N THR A 273 21.27 -12.21 -30.37
CA THR A 273 21.66 -11.33 -29.29
C THR A 273 23.16 -11.44 -28.97
N LEU A 274 23.66 -12.66 -28.83
CA LEU A 274 25.09 -12.90 -28.54
C LEU A 274 26.01 -12.48 -29.68
N ALA A 275 25.58 -12.68 -30.94
CA ALA A 275 26.32 -12.21 -32.10
C ALA A 275 26.40 -10.68 -32.11
N LEU A 276 25.32 -9.98 -31.83
CA LEU A 276 25.30 -8.50 -31.72
C LEU A 276 26.26 -7.99 -30.62
N MET A 277 26.24 -8.60 -29.44
CA MET A 277 27.19 -8.28 -28.36
C MET A 277 28.64 -8.46 -28.84
N ARG A 278 28.92 -9.54 -29.55
CA ARG A 278 30.24 -9.82 -30.11
C ARG A 278 30.65 -8.77 -31.16
N VAL A 279 29.74 -8.29 -31.99
CA VAL A 279 30.03 -7.20 -32.95
C VAL A 279 30.46 -5.93 -32.24
N PHE A 280 29.72 -5.52 -31.21
CA PHE A 280 30.06 -4.35 -30.39
C PHE A 280 31.43 -4.52 -29.71
N ASN A 281 31.67 -5.68 -29.09
CA ASN A 281 32.95 -5.96 -28.41
C ASN A 281 34.13 -5.93 -29.40
N ASN A 282 33.99 -6.56 -30.56
CA ASN A 282 35.01 -6.54 -31.60
C ASN A 282 35.27 -5.14 -32.17
N ALA A 283 34.30 -4.25 -32.08
CA ALA A 283 34.42 -2.85 -32.49
C ALA A 283 34.96 -1.92 -31.36
N GLY A 284 35.35 -2.47 -30.20
CA GLY A 284 36.03 -1.77 -29.14
C GLY A 284 35.18 -1.44 -27.92
N VAL A 285 33.91 -1.90 -27.84
CA VAL A 285 33.07 -1.77 -26.65
C VAL A 285 33.32 -2.97 -25.73
N ASP A 286 34.30 -2.88 -24.86
CA ASP A 286 34.83 -3.98 -24.06
C ASP A 286 33.98 -4.35 -22.82
N VAL A 287 33.01 -3.50 -22.44
CA VAL A 287 32.05 -3.79 -21.35
C VAL A 287 31.02 -4.88 -21.72
N LEU A 288 30.88 -5.23 -22.98
CA LEU A 288 29.91 -6.21 -23.50
C LEU A 288 30.51 -7.60 -23.72
N ASN A 289 31.18 -8.14 -22.71
CA ASN A 289 31.85 -9.45 -22.80
C ASN A 289 30.95 -10.64 -22.42
N GLY A 290 29.68 -10.45 -22.12
CA GLY A 290 28.76 -11.49 -21.65
C GLY A 290 28.59 -12.67 -22.61
N PHE A 291 28.79 -12.51 -23.92
CA PHE A 291 28.75 -13.59 -24.88
C PHE A 291 29.77 -14.71 -24.63
N GLN A 292 30.88 -14.41 -23.93
CA GLN A 292 31.92 -15.39 -23.58
C GLN A 292 31.45 -16.44 -22.55
N LEU A 293 30.36 -16.18 -21.83
CA LEU A 293 29.74 -17.17 -20.94
C LEU A 293 29.18 -18.38 -21.70
N TYR A 294 28.83 -18.19 -22.96
CA TYR A 294 28.15 -19.20 -23.75
C TYR A 294 29.14 -19.80 -24.77
N ASN A 295 29.64 -20.97 -24.51
CA ASN A 295 30.63 -21.66 -25.35
C ASN A 295 30.02 -22.06 -26.70
N ILE A 296 29.75 -21.06 -27.56
CA ILE A 296 29.15 -21.20 -28.87
C ILE A 296 30.24 -21.18 -29.96
N THR A 297 30.21 -22.13 -30.90
CA THR A 297 31.17 -22.24 -31.99
C THR A 297 30.89 -21.23 -33.09
N ASP A 298 31.91 -20.89 -33.90
CA ASP A 298 31.73 -20.00 -35.06
C ASP A 298 30.70 -20.55 -36.07
N ALA A 299 30.58 -21.87 -36.18
CA ALA A 299 29.58 -22.50 -37.04
C ALA A 299 28.14 -22.23 -36.55
N GLU A 300 27.92 -22.22 -35.24
CA GLU A 300 26.62 -21.89 -34.65
C GLU A 300 26.29 -20.40 -34.79
N TYR A 301 27.29 -19.52 -34.75
CA TYR A 301 27.09 -18.10 -35.00
C TYR A 301 26.83 -17.77 -36.48
N ALA A 302 27.22 -18.60 -37.45
CA ALA A 302 27.20 -18.26 -38.87
C ALA A 302 25.81 -17.78 -39.36
N ALA A 303 24.72 -18.40 -38.90
CA ALA A 303 23.37 -18.00 -39.26
C ALA A 303 22.97 -16.64 -38.66
N ALA A 304 23.37 -16.39 -37.42
CA ALA A 304 23.10 -15.12 -36.73
C ALA A 304 23.92 -13.96 -37.33
N ASP A 305 25.19 -14.22 -37.68
CA ASP A 305 26.06 -13.24 -38.37
C ASP A 305 25.48 -12.86 -39.74
N ALA A 306 25.07 -13.86 -40.52
CA ALA A 306 24.41 -13.61 -41.80
C ALA A 306 23.12 -12.81 -41.69
N TRP A 307 22.34 -13.04 -40.63
CA TRP A 307 21.13 -12.30 -40.36
C TRP A 307 21.44 -10.83 -39.97
N LEU A 308 22.43 -10.59 -39.08
CA LEU A 308 22.88 -9.26 -38.72
C LEU A 308 23.46 -8.46 -39.91
N GLU A 309 24.18 -9.15 -40.82
CA GLU A 309 24.67 -8.52 -42.04
C GLU A 309 23.54 -8.14 -42.98
N ARG A 310 22.59 -9.06 -43.23
CA ARG A 310 21.44 -8.86 -44.12
C ARG A 310 20.53 -7.72 -43.65
N THR A 311 20.30 -7.60 -42.34
CA THR A 311 19.48 -6.54 -41.73
C THR A 311 20.24 -5.21 -41.65
N GLY A 312 21.55 -5.18 -41.83
CA GLY A 312 22.40 -4.01 -41.69
C GLY A 312 22.79 -3.69 -40.25
N LEU A 313 22.33 -4.48 -39.27
CA LEU A 313 22.61 -4.26 -37.85
C LEU A 313 24.10 -4.43 -37.52
N ALA A 314 24.82 -5.33 -38.18
CA ALA A 314 26.27 -5.50 -37.98
C ALA A 314 27.05 -4.22 -38.31
N ALA A 315 26.73 -3.61 -39.47
CA ALA A 315 27.35 -2.35 -39.90
C ALA A 315 26.96 -1.21 -38.93
N LYS A 316 25.68 -1.10 -38.58
CA LYS A 316 25.19 -0.10 -37.67
C LYS A 316 25.85 -0.21 -36.29
N ALA A 317 25.92 -1.41 -35.71
CA ALA A 317 26.59 -1.66 -34.42
C ALA A 317 28.06 -1.26 -34.46
N THR A 318 28.77 -1.61 -35.55
CA THR A 318 30.18 -1.23 -35.72
C THR A 318 30.38 0.28 -35.83
N ASP A 319 29.48 0.99 -36.51
CA ASP A 319 29.58 2.45 -36.67
C ASP A 319 29.20 3.19 -35.39
N VAL A 320 28.21 2.69 -34.69
CA VAL A 320 27.81 3.20 -33.37
C VAL A 320 28.94 2.99 -32.35
N ALA A 321 29.55 1.79 -32.32
CA ALA A 321 30.67 1.49 -31.41
C ALA A 321 31.84 2.47 -31.59
N LYS A 322 32.20 2.82 -32.84
CA LYS A 322 33.25 3.82 -33.14
C LYS A 322 32.90 5.22 -32.58
N GLN A 323 31.62 5.57 -32.52
CA GLN A 323 31.18 6.85 -31.97
C GLN A 323 31.19 6.87 -30.45
N LEU A 324 31.24 5.70 -29.81
CA LEU A 324 31.29 5.52 -28.35
C LEU A 324 32.73 5.55 -27.79
N ASP A 325 33.74 5.63 -28.62
CA ASP A 325 35.14 5.74 -28.17
C ASP A 325 35.31 6.97 -27.24
N GLY A 326 35.70 6.72 -25.98
CA GLY A 326 35.80 7.75 -24.94
C GLY A 326 34.45 8.23 -24.36
N ALA A 327 33.33 7.64 -24.72
CA ALA A 327 32.04 7.95 -24.11
C ALA A 327 31.95 7.41 -22.66
N SER A 328 31.08 8.03 -21.84
CA SER A 328 30.79 7.49 -20.50
C SER A 328 29.92 6.24 -20.57
N GLU A 329 30.02 5.34 -19.58
CA GLU A 329 29.23 4.11 -19.52
C GLU A 329 27.73 4.33 -19.69
N PRO A 330 27.05 5.32 -19.06
CA PRO A 330 25.62 5.55 -19.32
C PRO A 330 25.27 5.88 -20.76
N VAL A 331 26.17 6.54 -21.50
CA VAL A 331 25.96 6.83 -22.94
C VAL A 331 26.16 5.56 -23.77
N ILE A 332 27.09 4.71 -23.37
CA ILE A 332 27.32 3.41 -24.00
C ILE A 332 26.07 2.54 -23.84
N ASP A 333 25.57 2.41 -22.61
CA ASP A 333 24.40 1.61 -22.27
C ASP A 333 23.17 2.07 -23.05
N GLU A 334 22.84 3.38 -23.00
CA GLU A 334 21.67 3.92 -23.71
C GLU A 334 21.77 3.69 -25.24
N THR A 335 22.96 3.80 -25.76
CA THR A 335 23.18 3.67 -27.22
C THR A 335 23.15 2.21 -27.64
N TYR A 336 23.71 1.31 -26.83
CA TYR A 336 23.63 -0.14 -27.01
C TYR A 336 22.17 -0.59 -26.96
N ASP A 337 21.41 -0.19 -25.95
CA ASP A 337 20.01 -0.53 -25.81
C ASP A 337 19.16 -0.12 -27.02
N LYS A 338 19.43 1.04 -27.61
CA LYS A 338 18.73 1.46 -28.85
C LYS A 338 18.95 0.49 -30.01
N VAL A 339 20.18 -0.01 -30.17
CA VAL A 339 20.50 -1.00 -31.26
C VAL A 339 19.92 -2.37 -30.92
N VAL A 340 19.94 -2.75 -29.63
CA VAL A 340 19.31 -4.00 -29.18
C VAL A 340 17.80 -3.97 -29.39
N ASN A 341 17.12 -2.87 -29.04
CA ASN A 341 15.69 -2.73 -29.25
C ASN A 341 15.32 -2.85 -30.75
N GLU A 342 16.07 -2.21 -31.61
CA GLU A 342 15.87 -2.38 -33.04
C GLU A 342 16.11 -3.84 -33.54
N MET A 343 17.11 -4.51 -32.99
CA MET A 343 17.34 -5.92 -33.26
C MET A 343 16.17 -6.77 -32.79
N ILE A 344 15.61 -6.49 -31.58
CA ILE A 344 14.45 -7.18 -31.05
C ILE A 344 13.26 -7.03 -32.00
N GLU A 345 12.91 -5.78 -32.34
CA GLU A 345 11.77 -5.48 -33.23
C GLU A 345 11.89 -6.19 -34.57
N LEU A 346 13.07 -6.17 -35.21
CA LEU A 346 13.32 -6.85 -36.49
C LEU A 346 13.25 -8.36 -36.34
N TRP A 347 13.81 -8.90 -35.27
CA TRP A 347 13.82 -10.35 -35.05
C TRP A 347 12.39 -10.86 -34.78
N GLU A 348 11.63 -10.19 -33.92
CA GLU A 348 10.23 -10.53 -33.58
C GLU A 348 9.36 -10.53 -34.86
N ALA A 349 9.50 -9.50 -35.69
CA ALA A 349 8.76 -9.38 -36.92
C ALA A 349 9.09 -10.51 -37.91
N GLU A 350 10.39 -10.81 -38.12
CA GLU A 350 10.80 -11.87 -39.07
C GLU A 350 10.56 -13.29 -38.50
N ALA A 351 10.68 -13.47 -37.18
CA ALA A 351 10.39 -14.73 -36.53
C ALA A 351 8.88 -15.07 -36.56
N GLY A 352 8.03 -14.07 -36.77
CA GLY A 352 6.60 -14.22 -36.62
C GLY A 352 6.28 -14.65 -35.17
N LEU A 353 6.82 -13.89 -34.19
CA LEU A 353 6.75 -14.25 -32.78
C LEU A 353 5.29 -14.18 -32.26
N MET A 354 4.72 -15.33 -31.92
CA MET A 354 3.34 -15.44 -31.46
C MET A 354 3.14 -16.68 -30.58
N THR A 355 1.94 -16.83 -30.01
CA THR A 355 1.57 -18.06 -29.28
C THR A 355 1.22 -19.18 -30.28
N ILE A 356 1.27 -20.43 -29.80
CA ILE A 356 0.92 -21.57 -30.65
C ILE A 356 -0.54 -21.52 -31.13
N GLY A 357 -1.45 -20.95 -30.32
CA GLY A 357 -2.86 -20.75 -30.70
C GLY A 357 -3.01 -19.77 -31.85
N GLU A 358 -2.26 -18.65 -31.80
CA GLU A 358 -2.22 -17.65 -32.87
C GLU A 358 -1.61 -18.18 -34.14
N ALA A 359 -0.54 -18.98 -34.05
CA ALA A 359 0.10 -19.60 -35.22
C ALA A 359 -0.88 -20.44 -36.08
N VAL A 360 -1.81 -21.14 -35.42
CA VAL A 360 -2.86 -21.88 -36.12
C VAL A 360 -3.99 -20.94 -36.59
N SER A 361 -4.30 -19.88 -35.81
CA SER A 361 -5.28 -18.86 -36.26
C SER A 361 -4.86 -18.22 -37.58
N ASP A 362 -3.56 -17.87 -37.74
CA ASP A 362 -3.04 -17.26 -38.94
C ASP A 362 -3.21 -18.23 -40.17
N VAL A 363 -3.02 -19.53 -39.97
CA VAL A 363 -3.27 -20.52 -41.04
C VAL A 363 -4.77 -20.59 -41.39
N LEU A 364 -5.64 -20.55 -40.38
CA LEU A 364 -7.11 -20.54 -40.62
C LEU A 364 -7.55 -19.27 -41.35
N GLU A 365 -7.00 -18.12 -41.00
CA GLU A 365 -7.25 -16.85 -41.70
C GLU A 365 -6.74 -16.87 -43.14
N PHE A 366 -5.56 -17.41 -43.35
CA PHE A 366 -5.02 -17.59 -44.70
C PHE A 366 -5.91 -18.49 -45.57
N MET A 367 -6.35 -19.64 -45.01
CA MET A 367 -7.27 -20.56 -45.75
C MET A 367 -8.58 -19.86 -46.13
N ALA A 368 -9.17 -19.08 -45.17
CA ALA A 368 -10.39 -18.33 -45.44
C ALA A 368 -10.17 -17.24 -46.50
N GLY A 369 -9.00 -16.57 -46.50
CA GLY A 369 -8.63 -15.58 -47.51
C GLY A 369 -8.49 -16.17 -48.93
N GLU A 370 -8.04 -17.41 -49.05
CA GLU A 370 -7.97 -18.15 -50.29
C GLU A 370 -9.32 -18.78 -50.72
N GLY A 371 -10.40 -18.56 -49.94
CA GLY A 371 -11.74 -19.08 -50.23
C GLY A 371 -11.92 -20.57 -49.92
N ALA A 372 -11.02 -21.16 -49.13
CA ALA A 372 -11.16 -22.50 -48.61
C ALA A 372 -12.10 -22.52 -47.40
N GLU A 373 -12.90 -23.57 -47.28
CA GLU A 373 -13.75 -23.76 -46.09
C GLU A 373 -12.86 -24.11 -44.86
N ALA A 374 -12.85 -23.24 -43.83
CA ALA A 374 -12.10 -23.52 -42.64
C ALA A 374 -12.73 -24.69 -41.87
N PRO A 375 -11.91 -25.68 -41.42
CA PRO A 375 -12.43 -26.87 -40.70
C PRO A 375 -12.99 -26.60 -39.32
N ILE A 376 -12.80 -25.40 -38.80
CA ILE A 376 -13.29 -24.91 -37.50
C ILE A 376 -13.50 -23.39 -37.61
N SER A 377 -14.49 -22.84 -36.89
CA SER A 377 -14.66 -21.39 -36.82
C SER A 377 -13.55 -20.70 -36.01
N ALA A 378 -13.21 -19.46 -36.36
CA ALA A 378 -12.22 -18.67 -35.66
C ALA A 378 -12.52 -18.53 -34.15
N ASP A 379 -13.79 -18.34 -33.79
CA ASP A 379 -14.22 -18.17 -32.39
C ASP A 379 -14.08 -19.48 -31.59
N GLU A 380 -14.47 -20.63 -32.21
CA GLU A 380 -14.30 -21.94 -31.55
C GLU A 380 -12.82 -22.27 -31.38
N TRP A 381 -11.99 -21.96 -32.38
CA TRP A 381 -10.53 -22.16 -32.28
C TRP A 381 -9.95 -21.27 -31.18
N LYS A 382 -10.25 -19.98 -31.17
CA LYS A 382 -9.76 -19.03 -30.17
C LYS A 382 -10.14 -19.45 -28.74
N THR A 383 -11.40 -19.87 -28.57
CA THR A 383 -11.89 -20.35 -27.27
C THR A 383 -11.12 -21.59 -26.80
N PHE A 384 -10.88 -22.54 -27.69
CA PHE A 384 -10.09 -23.75 -27.40
C PHE A 384 -8.62 -23.40 -27.08
N ALA A 385 -7.97 -22.60 -27.93
CA ALA A 385 -6.55 -22.30 -27.85
C ALA A 385 -6.18 -21.46 -26.60
N ALA A 386 -7.12 -20.67 -26.07
CA ALA A 386 -6.91 -19.80 -24.90
C ALA A 386 -6.41 -20.56 -23.65
N THR A 387 -6.70 -21.87 -23.54
CA THR A 387 -6.32 -22.68 -22.39
C THR A 387 -5.64 -24.00 -22.74
N ALA A 388 -5.45 -24.26 -24.04
CA ALA A 388 -4.93 -25.53 -24.52
C ALA A 388 -3.41 -25.64 -24.38
N SER A 389 -2.94 -26.83 -24.00
CA SER A 389 -1.51 -27.14 -24.04
C SER A 389 -0.99 -27.24 -25.47
N TRP A 390 0.32 -27.11 -25.65
CA TRP A 390 0.96 -27.34 -26.94
C TRP A 390 0.60 -28.70 -27.57
N TYR A 391 0.51 -29.73 -26.72
CA TYR A 391 0.13 -31.09 -27.16
C TYR A 391 -1.29 -31.14 -27.70
N SER A 392 -2.23 -30.49 -26.97
CA SER A 392 -3.63 -30.41 -27.37
C SER A 392 -3.82 -29.61 -28.65
N VAL A 393 -3.12 -28.48 -28.80
CA VAL A 393 -3.14 -27.64 -30.00
C VAL A 393 -2.62 -28.44 -31.21
N ARG A 394 -1.45 -29.07 -31.08
CA ARG A 394 -0.86 -29.89 -32.15
C ARG A 394 -1.73 -31.08 -32.53
N ALA A 395 -2.35 -31.75 -31.55
CA ALA A 395 -3.26 -32.86 -31.82
C ALA A 395 -4.48 -32.38 -32.62
N LYS A 396 -5.16 -31.34 -32.14
CA LYS A 396 -6.36 -30.79 -32.77
C LYS A 396 -6.07 -30.23 -34.18
N ALA A 397 -4.97 -29.54 -34.39
CA ALA A 397 -4.54 -29.04 -35.70
C ALA A 397 -4.34 -30.19 -36.66
N ARG A 398 -3.67 -31.27 -36.23
CA ARG A 398 -3.49 -32.49 -37.04
C ARG A 398 -4.82 -33.11 -37.42
N ASP A 399 -5.75 -33.24 -36.48
CA ASP A 399 -7.08 -33.83 -36.71
C ASP A 399 -7.88 -32.99 -37.68
N LEU A 400 -7.64 -31.68 -37.77
CA LEU A 400 -8.26 -30.74 -38.70
C LEU A 400 -7.51 -30.63 -40.04
N GLY A 401 -6.36 -31.33 -40.20
CA GLY A 401 -5.54 -31.27 -41.39
C GLY A 401 -4.78 -29.93 -41.56
N ILE A 402 -4.54 -29.21 -40.48
CA ILE A 402 -3.81 -27.93 -40.45
C ILE A 402 -2.32 -28.24 -40.21
N ASP A 403 -1.48 -27.83 -41.14
CA ASP A 403 -0.02 -27.85 -41.01
C ASP A 403 0.50 -26.45 -40.62
N PHE A 404 1.38 -26.38 -39.65
CA PHE A 404 1.98 -25.14 -39.17
C PHE A 404 3.33 -25.39 -38.48
N PHE A 405 4.21 -24.41 -38.55
CA PHE A 405 5.45 -24.41 -37.76
C PHE A 405 5.29 -23.57 -36.51
N PHE A 406 5.81 -24.05 -35.40
CA PHE A 406 5.92 -23.30 -34.13
C PHE A 406 7.07 -23.88 -33.29
N ASP A 407 8.03 -23.05 -32.93
CA ASP A 407 9.17 -23.42 -32.10
C ASP A 407 9.45 -22.34 -31.01
N ALA A 408 9.16 -22.66 -29.75
CA ALA A 408 9.43 -21.78 -28.63
C ALA A 408 10.91 -21.74 -28.21
N GLU A 409 11.71 -22.76 -28.59
CA GLU A 409 13.14 -22.82 -28.28
C GLU A 409 13.92 -21.78 -29.06
N LEU A 410 13.49 -21.44 -30.31
CA LEU A 410 14.09 -20.37 -31.09
C LEU A 410 13.93 -18.99 -30.47
N ALA A 411 12.89 -18.79 -29.65
CA ALA A 411 12.56 -17.53 -29.01
C ALA A 411 13.18 -17.36 -27.61
N ARG A 412 13.92 -18.34 -27.09
CA ARG A 412 14.50 -18.24 -25.74
C ARG A 412 15.59 -17.18 -25.66
N THR A 413 15.61 -16.48 -24.50
CA THR A 413 16.67 -15.52 -24.19
C THR A 413 18.04 -16.17 -24.03
N PRO A 414 19.15 -15.42 -24.04
CA PRO A 414 20.48 -15.95 -23.75
C PRO A 414 20.55 -16.72 -22.44
N GLU A 415 19.85 -16.25 -21.39
CA GLU A 415 19.78 -16.89 -20.08
C GLU A 415 18.94 -18.17 -20.07
N GLY A 416 18.20 -18.41 -21.15
CA GLY A 416 17.40 -19.60 -21.36
C GLY A 416 15.94 -19.49 -20.93
N PHE A 417 15.43 -18.29 -20.68
CA PHE A 417 14.02 -18.07 -20.37
C PHE A 417 13.15 -18.09 -21.62
N TYR A 418 11.92 -18.61 -21.48
CA TYR A 418 10.90 -18.49 -22.50
C TYR A 418 10.32 -17.09 -22.51
N GLN A 419 10.03 -16.55 -23.67
CA GLN A 419 9.23 -15.34 -23.81
C GLN A 419 7.75 -15.69 -23.64
N VAL A 420 6.98 -14.81 -22.99
CA VAL A 420 5.54 -15.00 -22.78
C VAL A 420 4.77 -13.76 -23.14
N ARG A 421 3.52 -13.96 -23.56
CA ARG A 421 2.55 -12.90 -23.67
C ARG A 421 1.95 -12.61 -22.31
N GLY A 422 2.44 -11.57 -21.64
CA GLY A 422 1.86 -11.03 -20.42
C GLY A 422 0.48 -10.42 -20.67
N GLY A 423 -0.16 -9.98 -19.60
CA GLY A 423 -1.46 -9.32 -19.65
C GLY A 423 -2.47 -9.98 -18.73
N ILE A 424 -3.68 -9.36 -18.67
CA ILE A 424 -4.73 -9.77 -17.75
C ILE A 424 -5.17 -11.23 -17.96
N GLU A 425 -5.17 -11.73 -19.20
CA GLU A 425 -5.60 -13.12 -19.49
C GLU A 425 -4.67 -14.13 -18.82
N TYR A 426 -3.36 -13.86 -18.90
CA TYR A 426 -2.37 -14.73 -18.25
C TYR A 426 -2.45 -14.61 -16.72
N ALA A 427 -2.62 -13.41 -16.21
CA ALA A 427 -2.81 -13.18 -14.77
C ALA A 427 -4.08 -13.88 -14.26
N ILE A 428 -5.20 -13.83 -14.99
CA ILE A 428 -6.43 -14.57 -14.67
C ILE A 428 -6.15 -16.08 -14.67
N ARG A 429 -5.50 -16.59 -15.73
CA ARG A 429 -5.21 -18.03 -15.85
C ARG A 429 -4.39 -18.55 -14.69
N LYS A 430 -3.32 -17.85 -14.33
CA LYS A 430 -2.47 -18.19 -13.18
C LYS A 430 -3.27 -18.10 -11.88
N SER A 431 -4.03 -17.02 -11.68
CA SER A 431 -4.83 -16.78 -10.48
C SER A 431 -5.90 -17.85 -10.26
N LEU A 432 -6.65 -18.25 -11.30
CA LEU A 432 -7.62 -19.34 -11.23
C LEU A 432 -6.96 -20.68 -10.85
N SER A 433 -5.75 -20.91 -11.36
CA SER A 433 -5.01 -22.14 -11.06
C SER A 433 -4.55 -22.23 -9.60
N VAL A 434 -4.27 -21.12 -8.95
CA VAL A 434 -3.76 -21.06 -7.58
C VAL A 434 -4.85 -20.73 -6.54
N ALA A 435 -6.04 -20.29 -6.96
CA ALA A 435 -7.14 -19.92 -6.08
C ALA A 435 -7.47 -20.98 -5.00
N PRO A 436 -7.49 -22.29 -5.29
CA PRO A 436 -7.74 -23.32 -4.28
C PRO A 436 -6.67 -23.43 -3.17
N TYR A 437 -5.52 -22.78 -3.35
CA TYR A 437 -4.36 -22.90 -2.43
C TYR A 437 -4.12 -21.62 -1.63
N ALA A 438 -4.92 -20.58 -1.86
CA ALA A 438 -4.76 -19.27 -1.21
C ALA A 438 -6.10 -18.74 -0.66
N ASP A 439 -6.03 -17.92 0.38
CA ASP A 439 -7.19 -17.23 0.96
C ASP A 439 -7.56 -15.95 0.18
N ILE A 440 -6.55 -15.31 -0.39
CA ILE A 440 -6.67 -14.05 -1.13
C ILE A 440 -5.84 -14.14 -2.42
N ILE A 441 -6.36 -13.59 -3.50
CA ILE A 441 -5.64 -13.46 -4.77
C ILE A 441 -5.30 -11.99 -5.01
N TRP A 442 -4.08 -11.76 -5.49
CA TRP A 442 -3.58 -10.44 -5.86
C TRP A 442 -2.91 -10.49 -7.23
N MET A 443 -3.45 -9.73 -8.17
CA MET A 443 -2.78 -9.41 -9.45
C MET A 443 -2.04 -8.09 -9.29
N GLU A 444 -0.72 -8.09 -9.50
CA GLU A 444 0.04 -6.84 -9.64
C GLU A 444 -0.30 -6.17 -10.96
N THR A 445 -0.56 -4.85 -10.96
CA THR A 445 -0.97 -4.09 -12.13
C THR A 445 0.02 -2.98 -12.46
N ALA A 446 0.10 -2.59 -13.74
CA ALA A 446 0.97 -1.50 -14.20
C ALA A 446 0.33 -0.10 -14.04
N SER A 447 -0.97 -0.02 -13.78
CA SER A 447 -1.71 1.24 -13.65
C SER A 447 -2.90 1.11 -12.72
N ALA A 448 -3.39 2.26 -12.23
CA ALA A 448 -4.62 2.33 -11.44
C ALA A 448 -5.83 2.43 -12.38
N ASP A 449 -6.44 1.30 -12.69
CA ASP A 449 -7.63 1.19 -13.54
C ASP A 449 -8.70 0.34 -12.87
N LEU A 450 -9.85 0.97 -12.54
CA LEU A 450 -10.95 0.31 -11.84
C LEU A 450 -11.68 -0.70 -12.74
N ALA A 451 -11.84 -0.40 -14.05
CA ALA A 451 -12.51 -1.31 -14.97
C ALA A 451 -11.66 -2.57 -15.19
N TYR A 452 -10.35 -2.40 -15.25
CA TYR A 452 -9.40 -3.50 -15.36
C TYR A 452 -9.41 -4.39 -14.10
N ALA A 453 -9.45 -3.78 -12.92
CA ALA A 453 -9.60 -4.50 -11.66
C ALA A 453 -10.95 -5.24 -11.58
N GLN A 454 -12.05 -4.63 -12.04
CA GLN A 454 -13.36 -5.26 -12.08
C GLN A 454 -13.37 -6.48 -13.00
N ARG A 455 -12.79 -6.36 -14.21
CA ARG A 455 -12.68 -7.48 -15.17
C ARG A 455 -11.94 -8.68 -14.55
N PHE A 456 -10.85 -8.42 -13.82
CA PHE A 456 -10.13 -9.46 -13.09
C PHE A 456 -11.01 -10.11 -12.02
N ALA A 457 -11.68 -9.30 -11.18
CA ALA A 457 -12.56 -9.77 -10.12
C ALA A 457 -13.70 -10.64 -10.68
N ASP A 458 -14.35 -10.19 -11.76
CA ASP A 458 -15.46 -10.90 -12.40
C ASP A 458 -15.02 -12.27 -12.90
N ALA A 459 -13.83 -12.37 -13.52
CA ALA A 459 -13.27 -13.62 -14.00
C ALA A 459 -12.98 -14.60 -12.87
N ILE A 460 -12.41 -14.13 -11.76
CA ILE A 460 -12.13 -14.98 -10.59
C ILE A 460 -13.43 -15.42 -9.93
N HIS A 461 -14.38 -14.52 -9.72
CA HIS A 461 -15.64 -14.82 -9.04
C HIS A 461 -16.60 -15.69 -9.88
N ALA A 462 -16.43 -15.75 -11.20
CA ALA A 462 -17.18 -16.68 -12.04
C ALA A 462 -16.89 -18.15 -11.69
N GLU A 463 -15.66 -18.49 -11.29
CA GLU A 463 -15.26 -19.83 -10.89
C GLU A 463 -15.20 -20.01 -9.36
N PHE A 464 -14.74 -18.98 -8.66
CA PHE A 464 -14.55 -18.99 -7.20
C PHE A 464 -15.31 -17.81 -6.55
N PRO A 465 -16.64 -17.89 -6.41
CA PRO A 465 -17.47 -16.75 -5.96
C PRO A 465 -17.15 -16.25 -4.54
N ASN A 466 -16.50 -17.07 -3.74
CA ASN A 466 -16.10 -16.74 -2.37
C ASN A 466 -14.65 -16.23 -2.24
N GLN A 467 -13.91 -16.14 -3.35
CA GLN A 467 -12.50 -15.77 -3.32
C GLN A 467 -12.33 -14.29 -2.95
N MET A 468 -11.60 -14.01 -1.88
CA MET A 468 -11.20 -12.65 -1.52
C MET A 468 -10.06 -12.16 -2.41
N LEU A 469 -10.03 -10.86 -2.68
CA LEU A 469 -9.03 -10.22 -3.51
C LEU A 469 -8.28 -9.12 -2.74
N ALA A 470 -7.05 -8.80 -3.20
CA ALA A 470 -6.26 -7.69 -2.71
C ALA A 470 -5.77 -6.83 -3.89
N TYR A 471 -5.54 -5.54 -3.62
CA TYR A 471 -5.10 -4.57 -4.64
C TYR A 471 -3.96 -3.70 -4.12
N ASN A 472 -2.93 -3.51 -4.95
CA ASN A 472 -1.85 -2.57 -4.68
C ASN A 472 -2.23 -1.17 -5.20
N LEU A 473 -2.50 -0.24 -4.30
CA LEU A 473 -2.64 1.19 -4.57
C LEU A 473 -1.25 1.81 -4.72
N SER A 474 -0.49 1.33 -5.68
CA SER A 474 0.95 1.57 -5.74
C SER A 474 1.35 3.03 -5.70
N PRO A 475 2.32 3.40 -4.85
CA PRO A 475 2.93 4.72 -4.89
C PRO A 475 3.90 4.92 -6.08
N SER A 476 4.13 3.88 -6.90
CA SER A 476 4.84 4.00 -8.19
C SER A 476 3.95 4.59 -9.29
N PHE A 477 2.62 4.58 -9.11
CA PHE A 477 1.72 5.27 -10.02
C PHE A 477 1.78 6.78 -9.80
N ASN A 478 1.76 7.52 -10.89
CA ASN A 478 1.43 8.94 -10.80
C ASN A 478 -0.11 9.07 -10.83
N TRP A 479 -0.71 9.18 -9.65
CA TRP A 479 -2.17 9.24 -9.50
C TRP A 479 -2.79 10.43 -10.23
N ASP A 480 -2.10 11.57 -10.31
CA ASP A 480 -2.55 12.76 -11.05
C ASP A 480 -2.60 12.51 -12.57
N SER A 481 -1.78 11.60 -13.10
CA SER A 481 -1.76 11.27 -14.54
C SER A 481 -2.81 10.22 -14.94
N THR A 482 -3.58 9.67 -14.01
CA THR A 482 -4.62 8.67 -14.30
C THR A 482 -5.85 9.25 -14.99
N GLY A 483 -6.01 10.57 -14.99
CA GLY A 483 -7.19 11.26 -15.49
C GLY A 483 -8.40 11.22 -14.55
N MET A 484 -8.26 10.63 -13.35
CA MET A 484 -9.29 10.63 -12.32
C MET A 484 -9.41 12.00 -11.65
N SER A 485 -10.63 12.41 -11.33
CA SER A 485 -10.88 13.53 -10.43
C SER A 485 -10.58 13.16 -8.99
N ASP A 486 -10.38 14.17 -8.11
CA ASP A 486 -10.20 13.98 -6.67
C ASP A 486 -11.29 13.10 -6.04
N GLU A 487 -12.54 13.26 -6.49
CA GLU A 487 -13.67 12.47 -6.00
C GLU A 487 -13.56 11.01 -6.46
N GLN A 488 -13.15 10.76 -7.69
CA GLN A 488 -12.92 9.40 -8.18
C GLN A 488 -11.77 8.72 -7.43
N MET A 489 -10.67 9.44 -7.16
CA MET A 489 -9.57 8.92 -6.34
C MET A 489 -10.03 8.62 -4.90
N ARG A 490 -10.89 9.46 -4.32
CA ARG A 490 -11.45 9.26 -2.97
C ARG A 490 -12.32 8.01 -2.89
N GLU A 491 -13.14 7.77 -3.93
CA GLU A 491 -14.05 6.60 -4.00
C GLU A 491 -13.35 5.32 -4.49
N PHE A 492 -12.14 5.41 -5.06
CA PHE A 492 -11.46 4.28 -5.68
C PHE A 492 -11.32 3.06 -4.75
N PRO A 493 -10.83 3.19 -3.50
CA PRO A 493 -10.72 2.04 -2.59
C PRO A 493 -12.08 1.42 -2.21
N LYS A 494 -13.13 2.23 -2.13
CA LYS A 494 -14.49 1.76 -1.86
C LYS A 494 -15.02 0.94 -3.04
N LYS A 495 -14.81 1.41 -4.28
CA LYS A 495 -15.20 0.68 -5.50
C LYS A 495 -14.49 -0.66 -5.62
N LEU A 496 -13.22 -0.73 -5.25
CA LEU A 496 -12.50 -2.00 -5.13
C LEU A 496 -13.18 -2.93 -4.12
N GLY A 497 -13.58 -2.42 -2.95
CA GLY A 497 -14.31 -3.21 -1.95
C GLY A 497 -15.63 -3.78 -2.47
N GLU A 498 -16.38 -3.00 -3.27
CA GLU A 498 -17.62 -3.45 -3.93
C GLU A 498 -17.37 -4.64 -4.86
N SER A 499 -16.17 -4.78 -5.42
CA SER A 499 -15.72 -5.86 -6.31
C SER A 499 -15.01 -7.03 -5.61
N GLY A 500 -14.98 -7.05 -4.27
CA GLY A 500 -14.40 -8.14 -3.49
C GLY A 500 -12.91 -7.98 -3.13
N PHE A 501 -12.30 -6.83 -3.42
CA PHE A 501 -10.96 -6.51 -2.94
C PHE A 501 -11.03 -6.05 -1.48
N VAL A 502 -10.80 -6.97 -0.55
CA VAL A 502 -10.96 -6.73 0.89
C VAL A 502 -9.78 -6.05 1.55
N PHE A 503 -8.60 -6.11 0.92
CA PHE A 503 -7.36 -5.57 1.47
C PHE A 503 -6.60 -4.77 0.39
N ASN A 504 -6.64 -3.45 0.50
CA ASN A 504 -6.04 -2.51 -0.45
C ASN A 504 -4.93 -1.73 0.24
N PHE A 505 -3.76 -1.66 -0.37
CA PHE A 505 -2.57 -1.14 0.33
C PHE A 505 -1.66 -0.33 -0.58
N ILE A 506 -1.05 0.71 0.02
CA ILE A 506 0.01 1.52 -0.56
C ILE A 506 1.34 0.92 -0.09
N THR A 507 2.07 0.24 -0.98
CA THR A 507 3.20 -0.62 -0.60
C THR A 507 4.26 0.07 0.25
N TYR A 508 4.79 1.22 -0.18
CA TYR A 508 5.83 1.96 0.53
C TYR A 508 5.43 3.40 0.90
N GLY A 509 4.13 3.62 1.14
CA GLY A 509 3.61 4.94 1.52
C GLY A 509 4.30 5.52 2.75
N GLY A 510 4.64 4.69 3.73
CA GLY A 510 5.37 5.12 4.92
C GLY A 510 6.76 5.68 4.63
N HIS A 511 7.47 5.15 3.63
CA HIS A 511 8.76 5.67 3.17
C HIS A 511 8.61 7.08 2.58
N GLN A 512 7.62 7.30 1.73
CA GLN A 512 7.37 8.62 1.14
C GLN A 512 6.97 9.66 2.19
N ILE A 513 6.11 9.27 3.13
CA ILE A 513 5.70 10.14 4.25
C ILE A 513 6.91 10.52 5.10
N ASP A 514 7.78 9.56 5.42
CA ASP A 514 9.01 9.78 6.21
C ASP A 514 9.96 10.73 5.47
N GLY A 515 10.17 10.50 4.17
CA GLY A 515 11.01 11.33 3.32
C GLY A 515 10.55 12.79 3.27
N VAL A 516 9.26 13.02 2.98
CA VAL A 516 8.69 14.39 2.92
C VAL A 516 8.82 15.08 4.28
N ALA A 517 8.47 14.40 5.38
CA ALA A 517 8.56 14.99 6.71
C ALA A 517 10.02 15.35 7.10
N ALA A 518 10.97 14.50 6.74
CA ALA A 518 12.39 14.74 7.00
C ALA A 518 12.93 15.92 6.16
N GLU A 519 12.58 15.98 4.89
CA GLU A 519 13.01 17.07 3.97
C GLU A 519 12.45 18.43 4.42
N GLU A 520 11.15 18.49 4.71
CA GLU A 520 10.50 19.72 5.22
C GLU A 520 11.15 20.20 6.53
N PHE A 521 11.36 19.26 7.48
CA PHE A 521 11.95 19.63 8.76
C PHE A 521 13.42 20.05 8.64
N ALA A 522 14.23 19.33 7.87
CA ALA A 522 15.65 19.66 7.68
C ALA A 522 15.81 21.02 7.00
N SER A 523 15.03 21.28 5.95
CA SER A 523 15.01 22.58 5.27
C SER A 523 14.61 23.72 6.22
N ALA A 524 13.53 23.51 6.99
CA ALA A 524 13.08 24.49 7.98
C ALA A 524 14.13 24.73 9.08
N LEU A 525 14.82 23.68 9.53
CA LEU A 525 15.84 23.79 10.59
C LEU A 525 17.04 24.64 10.13
N ILE A 526 17.47 24.46 8.88
CA ILE A 526 18.57 25.24 8.29
C ILE A 526 18.18 26.73 8.20
N ASN A 527 16.96 27.03 7.81
CA ASN A 527 16.53 28.40 7.55
C ASN A 527 15.99 29.14 8.79
N ASP A 528 15.25 28.44 9.64
CA ASP A 528 14.50 29.00 10.78
C ASP A 528 15.08 28.59 12.15
N GLY A 529 16.12 27.76 12.20
CA GLY A 529 16.70 27.28 13.45
C GLY A 529 15.64 26.61 14.34
N MET A 530 15.65 26.90 15.64
CA MET A 530 14.74 26.28 16.64
C MET A 530 13.25 26.60 16.41
N LEU A 531 12.93 27.60 15.59
CA LEU A 531 11.53 27.85 15.21
C LEU A 531 10.93 26.68 14.43
N ALA A 532 11.73 25.95 13.65
CA ALA A 532 11.30 24.73 12.97
C ALA A 532 10.73 23.70 13.96
N LEU A 533 11.47 23.42 15.04
CA LEU A 533 10.97 22.51 16.08
C LEU A 533 9.74 23.05 16.79
N ALA A 534 9.71 24.36 17.08
CA ALA A 534 8.55 24.97 17.73
C ALA A 534 7.28 24.85 16.85
N LYS A 535 7.41 24.96 15.52
CA LYS A 535 6.29 24.71 14.58
C LYS A 535 5.79 23.28 14.65
N VAL A 536 6.68 22.28 14.67
CA VAL A 536 6.32 20.86 14.88
C VAL A 536 5.58 20.66 16.18
N GLN A 537 6.08 21.23 17.29
CA GLN A 537 5.43 21.13 18.59
C GLN A 537 4.03 21.77 18.62
N ARG A 538 3.84 22.88 17.91
CA ARG A 538 2.52 23.51 17.73
C ARG A 538 1.57 22.59 16.97
N THR A 539 2.05 21.96 15.88
CA THR A 539 1.29 20.98 15.12
C THR A 539 0.90 19.77 15.98
N LEU A 540 1.82 19.24 16.79
CA LEU A 540 1.51 18.14 17.72
C LEU A 540 0.42 18.52 18.73
N ARG A 541 0.40 19.77 19.21
CA ARG A 541 -0.68 20.27 20.09
C ARG A 541 -1.99 20.48 19.34
N LEU A 542 -1.93 20.99 18.10
CA LEU A 542 -3.10 21.15 17.24
C LEU A 542 -3.80 19.82 16.96
N LEU A 543 -3.03 18.80 16.60
CA LEU A 543 -3.54 17.45 16.34
C LEU A 543 -3.86 16.65 17.60
N GLU A 544 -3.59 17.18 18.80
CA GLU A 544 -3.68 16.46 20.07
C GLU A 544 -2.91 15.13 20.05
N SER A 545 -1.82 15.14 19.31
CA SER A 545 -1.01 13.94 19.08
C SER A 545 -0.36 13.44 20.36
N PRO A 546 -0.34 12.12 20.63
CA PRO A 546 0.39 11.55 21.78
C PRO A 546 1.90 11.75 21.68
N TYR A 547 2.43 12.05 20.50
CA TYR A 547 3.84 12.39 20.30
C TYR A 547 4.27 13.67 21.03
N ARG A 548 3.35 14.51 21.45
CA ARG A 548 3.66 15.69 22.30
C ARG A 548 4.20 15.30 23.69
N THR A 549 3.91 14.08 24.16
CA THR A 549 4.40 13.52 25.42
C THR A 549 5.11 12.19 25.19
N PRO A 550 6.30 12.19 24.53
CA PRO A 550 6.92 10.99 24.00
C PRO A 550 7.18 9.92 25.09
N GLN A 551 7.62 10.30 26.28
CA GLN A 551 7.88 9.36 27.38
C GLN A 551 6.60 8.65 27.83
N THR A 552 5.47 9.37 27.93
CA THR A 552 4.17 8.77 28.24
C THR A 552 3.68 7.89 27.11
N HIS A 553 3.86 8.35 25.87
CA HIS A 553 3.45 7.62 24.66
C HIS A 553 4.11 6.24 24.55
N VAL A 554 5.40 6.14 24.90
CA VAL A 554 6.13 4.86 24.92
C VAL A 554 5.97 4.07 26.21
N GLY A 555 5.17 4.54 27.16
CA GLY A 555 4.78 3.79 28.36
C GLY A 555 5.62 4.07 29.59
N GLY A 556 6.23 5.25 29.73
CA GLY A 556 7.01 5.64 30.89
C GLY A 556 6.30 5.42 32.24
N PRO A 557 5.02 5.84 32.42
CA PRO A 557 4.28 5.61 33.66
C PRO A 557 4.10 4.12 34.00
N ARG A 558 3.87 3.26 33.01
CA ARG A 558 3.75 1.80 33.21
C ARG A 558 5.07 1.18 33.58
N LEU A 559 6.18 1.61 32.95
CA LEU A 559 7.53 1.14 33.28
C LEU A 559 7.93 1.55 34.69
N ASP A 560 7.69 2.79 35.11
CA ASP A 560 7.92 3.26 36.47
C ASP A 560 7.16 2.42 37.53
N ALA A 561 5.91 2.07 37.25
CA ALA A 561 5.10 1.21 38.10
C ALA A 561 5.67 -0.22 38.19
N ALA A 562 6.11 -0.79 37.05
CA ALA A 562 6.72 -2.11 37.01
C ALA A 562 8.05 -2.15 37.81
N LEU A 563 8.91 -1.14 37.62
CA LEU A 563 10.17 -1.03 38.35
C LEU A 563 9.95 -0.80 39.84
N ALA A 564 8.95 -0.01 40.24
CA ALA A 564 8.57 0.17 41.65
C ALA A 564 8.11 -1.16 42.26
N ALA A 565 7.32 -1.94 41.55
CA ALA A 565 6.82 -3.24 42.03
C ALA A 565 7.95 -4.25 42.25
N CYS A 566 8.83 -4.42 41.25
CA CYS A 566 9.90 -5.46 41.29
C CYS A 566 11.08 -5.07 42.19
N SER A 567 11.32 -3.79 42.45
CA SER A 567 12.47 -3.30 43.24
C SER A 567 12.09 -2.60 44.54
N ALA A 568 10.82 -2.57 44.92
CA ALA A 568 10.29 -1.86 46.09
C ALA A 568 10.73 -0.38 46.15
N ARG A 569 10.90 0.26 44.99
CA ARG A 569 11.35 1.66 44.94
C ARG A 569 10.31 2.64 45.46
N THR A 570 10.80 3.71 46.06
CA THR A 570 9.98 4.85 46.47
C THR A 570 9.67 5.76 45.28
N ALA A 571 8.80 6.75 45.50
CA ALA A 571 8.46 7.75 44.49
C ALA A 571 9.64 8.61 44.01
N THR A 572 10.75 8.67 44.79
CA THR A 572 11.91 9.54 44.51
C THR A 572 12.74 9.15 43.33
N THR A 573 12.64 7.90 42.85
CA THR A 573 13.44 7.36 41.73
C THR A 573 12.63 7.14 40.47
N LYS A 574 11.41 7.66 40.40
CA LYS A 574 10.56 7.54 39.17
C LYS A 574 11.10 8.41 38.05
N ALA A 575 11.24 7.83 36.86
CA ALA A 575 11.63 8.57 35.68
C ALA A 575 10.61 9.67 35.29
N MET A 576 9.32 9.38 35.50
CA MET A 576 8.21 10.33 35.28
C MET A 576 7.86 11.16 36.51
N GLY A 577 8.73 11.15 37.54
CA GLY A 577 8.53 11.85 38.80
C GLY A 577 9.02 13.30 38.78
N LYS A 578 9.21 13.87 40.00
CA LYS A 578 9.67 15.24 40.21
C LYS A 578 11.03 15.47 39.49
N GLY A 579 11.12 16.54 38.70
CA GLY A 579 12.32 16.87 37.92
C GLY A 579 12.26 16.39 36.47
N SER A 580 11.27 15.58 36.09
CA SER A 580 11.02 15.24 34.70
C SER A 580 10.62 16.48 33.89
N THR A 581 11.17 16.67 32.71
CA THR A 581 10.74 17.72 31.79
C THR A 581 9.39 17.43 31.12
N GLN A 582 8.79 16.28 31.40
CA GLN A 582 7.48 15.88 30.86
C GLN A 582 6.40 16.94 31.09
N VAL A 583 6.42 17.65 32.21
CA VAL A 583 5.47 18.73 32.52
C VAL A 583 5.56 19.88 31.52
N GLN A 584 6.71 20.14 30.93
CA GLN A 584 6.90 21.18 29.91
C GLN A 584 6.13 20.86 28.63
N HIS A 585 6.05 19.58 28.24
CA HIS A 585 5.28 19.14 27.08
C HIS A 585 3.76 19.29 27.29
N LEU A 586 3.31 19.35 28.55
CA LEU A 586 1.91 19.54 28.90
C LEU A 586 1.51 21.02 29.01
N VAL A 587 2.49 21.94 28.99
CA VAL A 587 2.19 23.38 29.03
C VAL A 587 1.36 23.73 27.81
N GLN A 588 0.17 24.22 28.07
CA GLN A 588 -0.76 24.67 27.04
C GLN A 588 -0.49 26.14 26.76
N THR A 589 0.01 26.46 25.58
CA THR A 589 0.27 27.82 25.13
C THR A 589 -0.88 28.41 24.32
N GLU A 590 -1.77 27.55 23.84
CA GLU A 590 -2.97 27.89 23.10
C GLU A 590 -4.22 27.50 23.89
N LEU A 591 -5.34 28.17 23.66
CA LEU A 591 -6.64 27.79 24.25
C LEU A 591 -7.03 26.37 23.76
N PRO A 592 -7.24 25.39 24.65
CA PRO A 592 -7.59 24.04 24.27
C PRO A 592 -9.00 23.96 23.67
N LYS A 593 -9.24 23.02 22.76
CA LYS A 593 -10.57 22.86 22.11
C LYS A 593 -11.68 22.49 23.11
N THR A 594 -11.32 21.83 24.22
CA THR A 594 -12.25 21.48 25.27
C THR A 594 -12.97 22.69 25.82
N VAL A 595 -12.35 23.86 25.81
CA VAL A 595 -13.00 25.12 26.24
C VAL A 595 -14.16 25.47 25.29
N LEU A 596 -14.00 25.29 23.98
CA LEU A 596 -15.11 25.47 23.05
C LEU A 596 -16.18 24.38 23.23
N GLU A 597 -15.76 23.14 23.46
CA GLU A 597 -16.69 22.05 23.72
C GLU A 597 -17.54 22.30 24.97
N ASP A 598 -16.95 22.83 26.04
CA ASP A 598 -17.66 23.24 27.25
C ASP A 598 -18.66 24.38 26.96
N TRP A 599 -18.24 25.37 26.14
CA TRP A 599 -19.16 26.44 25.73
C TRP A 599 -20.33 25.89 24.89
N LEU A 600 -20.05 24.97 23.98
CA LEU A 600 -21.07 24.32 23.16
C LEU A 600 -21.99 23.44 23.99
N GLY A 601 -21.51 22.77 25.03
CA GLY A 601 -22.34 22.01 25.99
C GLY A 601 -23.36 22.89 26.69
N THR A 602 -22.93 24.04 27.24
CA THR A 602 -23.81 25.03 27.85
C THR A 602 -24.78 25.61 26.82
N TRP A 603 -24.31 25.97 25.65
CA TRP A 603 -25.08 26.51 24.53
C TRP A 603 -26.14 25.53 24.06
N SER A 604 -25.79 24.24 23.89
CA SER A 604 -26.74 23.18 23.51
C SER A 604 -27.87 23.03 24.48
N THR A 605 -27.58 23.07 25.79
CA THR A 605 -28.58 23.02 26.86
C THR A 605 -29.57 24.19 26.77
N GLU A 606 -29.08 25.41 26.63
CA GLU A 606 -29.89 26.63 26.49
C GLU A 606 -30.79 26.61 25.24
N HIS A 607 -30.32 25.96 24.16
CA HIS A 607 -31.04 25.90 22.89
C HIS A 607 -31.84 24.62 22.67
N GLY A 608 -31.90 23.73 23.68
CA GLY A 608 -32.66 22.48 23.65
C GLY A 608 -32.13 21.46 22.62
N ILE A 609 -30.82 21.43 22.42
CA ILE A 609 -30.11 20.50 21.55
C ILE A 609 -29.62 19.34 22.41
N SER A 610 -30.15 18.16 22.21
CA SER A 610 -29.85 16.96 23.01
C SER A 610 -28.55 16.26 22.55
N GLU A 611 -28.11 16.49 21.29
CA GLU A 611 -26.91 15.88 20.74
C GLU A 611 -25.66 16.51 21.34
N LYS A 612 -24.70 15.66 21.75
CA LYS A 612 -23.40 16.13 22.25
C LYS A 612 -22.55 16.61 21.08
N LEU A 613 -22.17 17.88 21.10
CA LEU A 613 -21.31 18.46 20.09
C LEU A 613 -19.82 18.33 20.47
N ALA A 614 -19.01 17.88 19.51
CA ALA A 614 -17.56 17.80 19.63
C ALA A 614 -16.87 18.77 18.67
N VAL A 615 -15.61 19.11 18.91
CA VAL A 615 -14.83 20.02 18.09
C VAL A 615 -13.62 19.30 17.49
N ARG A 616 -13.43 19.46 16.17
CA ARG A 616 -12.25 18.98 15.46
C ARG A 616 -11.55 20.15 14.76
N LEU A 617 -10.29 20.38 15.10
CA LEU A 617 -9.46 21.41 14.49
C LEU A 617 -8.22 20.73 13.89
N ARG A 618 -8.07 20.83 12.57
CA ARG A 618 -6.99 20.16 11.79
C ARG A 618 -6.73 20.90 10.48
N PRO A 619 -5.65 20.57 9.73
CA PRO A 619 -5.54 20.97 8.34
C PRO A 619 -6.78 20.52 7.55
N SER A 620 -7.25 21.37 6.64
CA SER A 620 -8.38 21.05 5.76
C SER A 620 -8.01 19.88 4.84
N LEU A 621 -8.95 18.96 4.61
CA LEU A 621 -8.74 17.86 3.67
C LEU A 621 -8.77 18.32 2.21
N GLU A 622 -9.49 19.40 1.94
CA GLU A 622 -9.62 19.96 0.59
C GLU A 622 -8.45 20.88 0.22
N ASN A 623 -7.89 21.58 1.22
CA ASN A 623 -6.73 22.45 1.04
C ASN A 623 -5.84 22.37 2.29
N PRO A 624 -4.77 21.56 2.29
CA PRO A 624 -3.90 21.36 3.44
C PRO A 624 -3.21 22.62 3.98
N ASP A 625 -3.10 23.67 3.19
CA ASP A 625 -2.54 24.98 3.60
C ASP A 625 -3.49 25.78 4.50
N LEU A 626 -4.75 25.34 4.58
CA LEU A 626 -5.78 25.94 5.41
C LEU A 626 -6.08 25.03 6.61
N LEU A 627 -6.60 25.65 7.69
CA LEU A 627 -7.13 24.93 8.84
C LEU A 627 -8.66 24.86 8.76
N GLU A 628 -9.23 23.74 9.17
CA GLU A 628 -10.66 23.56 9.38
C GLU A 628 -10.95 23.35 10.86
N LEU A 629 -11.82 24.17 11.43
CA LEU A 629 -12.51 23.83 12.66
C LEU A 629 -13.91 23.36 12.31
N ALA A 630 -14.21 22.10 12.65
CA ALA A 630 -15.52 21.49 12.44
C ALA A 630 -16.20 21.24 13.80
N VAL A 631 -17.49 21.54 13.87
CA VAL A 631 -18.39 21.14 14.96
C VAL A 631 -19.12 19.87 14.50
N LEU A 632 -19.00 18.81 15.29
CA LEU A 632 -19.49 17.47 14.97
C LEU A 632 -20.61 17.05 15.91
N GLY A 633 -21.62 16.37 15.39
CA GLY A 633 -22.60 15.58 16.15
C GLY A 633 -22.37 14.11 15.78
N GLY A 634 -21.81 13.31 16.69
CA GLY A 634 -21.28 12.02 16.32
C GLY A 634 -20.19 12.15 15.26
N ASP A 635 -20.34 11.44 14.12
CA ASP A 635 -19.44 11.52 12.97
C ASP A 635 -19.86 12.56 11.92
N GLU A 636 -21.02 13.18 12.09
CA GLU A 636 -21.60 14.12 11.13
C GLU A 636 -21.08 15.56 11.36
N LYS A 637 -20.63 16.22 10.28
CA LYS A 637 -20.23 17.63 10.31
C LYS A 637 -21.47 18.53 10.34
N LYS A 638 -21.72 19.20 11.47
CA LYS A 638 -22.87 20.11 11.68
C LYS A 638 -22.56 21.56 11.29
N ALA A 639 -21.31 21.99 11.52
CA ALA A 639 -20.83 23.30 11.08
C ALA A 639 -19.31 23.27 10.85
N ASN A 640 -18.81 24.19 10.05
CA ASN A 640 -17.36 24.37 9.91
C ASN A 640 -16.97 25.82 9.60
N ILE A 641 -15.68 26.10 9.80
CA ILE A 641 -14.99 27.29 9.33
C ILE A 641 -13.62 26.86 8.78
N VAL A 642 -13.29 27.34 7.58
CA VAL A 642 -12.00 27.10 6.92
C VAL A 642 -11.25 28.42 6.88
N PHE A 643 -10.03 28.44 7.40
CA PHE A 643 -9.27 29.67 7.61
C PHE A 643 -7.77 29.43 7.59
N SER A 644 -7.00 30.53 7.47
CA SER A 644 -5.54 30.53 7.62
C SER A 644 -5.11 31.60 8.63
N PRO A 645 -4.35 31.26 9.68
CA PRO A 645 -3.71 32.23 10.56
C PRO A 645 -2.43 32.74 9.87
N ILE A 646 -2.46 33.94 9.34
CA ILE A 646 -1.32 34.59 8.70
C ILE A 646 -0.80 35.73 9.59
N SER A 647 0.47 36.11 9.45
CA SER A 647 1.03 37.25 10.16
C SER A 647 1.30 38.39 9.16
N ASP A 648 0.94 39.57 9.55
CA ASP A 648 1.34 40.77 8.79
C ASP A 648 2.84 41.06 9.02
N ARG A 649 3.34 42.10 8.31
CA ARG A 649 4.74 42.54 8.40
C ARG A 649 5.16 43.01 9.81
N HIS A 650 4.22 43.27 10.70
CA HIS A 650 4.45 43.68 12.08
C HIS A 650 4.25 42.53 13.11
N GLY A 651 3.98 41.32 12.63
CA GLY A 651 3.76 40.13 13.46
C GLY A 651 2.35 40.05 14.05
N LYS A 652 1.40 40.93 13.66
CA LYS A 652 -0.01 40.84 14.05
C LYS A 652 -0.65 39.64 13.32
N VAL A 653 -1.26 38.75 14.06
CA VAL A 653 -1.95 37.60 13.47
C VAL A 653 -3.31 38.01 12.91
N ILE A 654 -3.56 37.61 11.68
CA ILE A 654 -4.81 37.78 10.94
C ILE A 654 -5.43 36.39 10.74
N LEU A 655 -6.68 36.22 11.13
CA LEU A 655 -7.46 35.04 10.74
C LEU A 655 -8.11 35.31 9.38
N SER A 656 -7.54 34.78 8.34
CA SER A 656 -8.08 34.86 6.98
C SER A 656 -9.13 33.78 6.78
N VAL A 657 -10.40 34.11 6.89
CA VAL A 657 -11.54 33.18 6.74
C VAL A 657 -11.85 33.02 5.25
N ARG A 658 -11.81 31.80 4.76
CA ARG A 658 -12.07 31.43 3.37
C ARG A 658 -13.49 30.95 3.17
N ASP A 659 -14.00 30.18 4.13
CA ASP A 659 -15.35 29.62 4.07
C ASP A 659 -15.88 29.37 5.49
N GLN A 660 -17.18 29.46 5.66
CA GLN A 660 -17.86 29.04 6.90
C GLN A 660 -19.28 28.60 6.62
N ASN A 661 -19.69 27.49 7.20
CA ASN A 661 -21.00 26.89 6.98
C ASN A 661 -21.62 26.38 8.30
N THR A 662 -22.94 26.47 8.39
CA THR A 662 -23.75 25.74 9.36
C THR A 662 -24.70 24.85 8.57
N PHE A 663 -24.39 23.57 8.46
CA PHE A 663 -25.12 22.59 7.65
C PHE A 663 -26.44 22.23 8.32
N ALA A 664 -26.42 21.97 9.62
CA ALA A 664 -27.59 21.62 10.42
C ALA A 664 -28.50 22.83 10.63
N GLU A 665 -29.73 22.77 10.11
CA GLU A 665 -30.69 23.88 10.18
C GLU A 665 -31.04 24.28 11.61
N GLU A 666 -31.15 23.31 12.49
CA GLU A 666 -31.46 23.50 13.93
C GLU A 666 -30.40 24.30 14.67
N LEU A 667 -29.17 24.41 14.13
CA LEU A 667 -28.07 25.17 14.73
C LEU A 667 -27.95 26.60 14.17
N ARG A 668 -28.66 26.93 13.09
CA ARG A 668 -28.58 28.24 12.42
C ARG A 668 -29.19 29.35 13.27
N LYS A 669 -28.65 30.56 13.09
CA LYS A 669 -29.13 31.81 13.73
C LYS A 669 -29.16 31.78 15.27
N LYS A 670 -28.35 30.90 15.88
CA LYS A 670 -28.25 30.75 17.36
C LYS A 670 -26.88 31.13 17.90
N ARG A 671 -26.09 31.92 17.15
CA ARG A 671 -24.74 32.41 17.51
C ARG A 671 -23.67 31.32 17.67
N LEU A 672 -23.91 30.11 17.10
CA LEU A 672 -22.89 29.05 17.12
C LEU A 672 -21.54 29.55 16.54
N MET A 673 -21.58 30.14 15.36
CA MET A 673 -20.38 30.62 14.70
C MET A 673 -19.72 31.81 15.43
N THR A 674 -20.48 32.59 16.18
CA THR A 674 -19.92 33.64 17.05
C THR A 674 -19.03 33.04 18.16
N LEU A 675 -19.45 31.94 18.77
CA LEU A 675 -18.64 31.22 19.79
C LEU A 675 -17.39 30.60 19.11
N VAL A 676 -17.53 30.06 17.93
CA VAL A 676 -16.41 29.51 17.16
C VAL A 676 -15.38 30.59 16.86
N HIS A 677 -15.80 31.76 16.36
CA HIS A 677 -14.91 32.88 16.09
C HIS A 677 -14.21 33.39 17.36
N LEU A 678 -14.96 33.54 18.46
CA LEU A 678 -14.40 33.97 19.75
C LEU A 678 -13.28 33.01 20.22
N PHE A 679 -13.52 31.71 20.09
CA PHE A 679 -12.52 30.67 20.39
C PHE A 679 -11.28 30.80 19.50
N LEU A 680 -11.45 30.92 18.17
CA LEU A 680 -10.33 31.02 17.23
C LEU A 680 -9.51 32.31 17.44
N ILE A 681 -10.17 33.45 17.65
CA ILE A 681 -9.52 34.73 17.95
C ILE A 681 -8.57 34.57 19.14
N LYS A 682 -9.06 33.98 20.23
CA LYS A 682 -8.25 33.78 21.42
C LYS A 682 -7.16 32.74 21.25
N ARG A 683 -7.51 31.61 20.62
CA ARG A 683 -6.56 30.49 20.38
C ARG A 683 -5.36 30.92 19.58
N PHE A 684 -5.57 31.68 18.51
CA PHE A 684 -4.52 32.14 17.61
C PHE A 684 -3.98 33.53 17.96
N LYS A 685 -4.49 34.16 19.03
CA LYS A 685 -4.12 35.51 19.46
C LYS A 685 -4.27 36.50 18.30
N ALA A 686 -5.38 36.39 17.57
CA ALA A 686 -5.62 37.21 16.41
C ALA A 686 -5.84 38.68 16.76
N GLY A 687 -5.28 39.56 15.98
CA GLY A 687 -5.52 41.01 16.06
C GLY A 687 -6.60 41.48 15.08
N SER A 688 -6.91 40.67 14.04
CA SER A 688 -8.01 40.95 13.11
C SER A 688 -8.52 39.67 12.47
N VAL A 689 -9.75 39.75 11.92
CA VAL A 689 -10.36 38.70 11.08
C VAL A 689 -10.64 39.29 9.71
N HIS A 690 -10.23 38.59 8.66
CA HIS A 690 -10.49 38.98 7.29
C HIS A 690 -11.38 37.92 6.63
N TYR A 691 -12.54 38.31 6.13
CA TYR A 691 -13.42 37.45 5.33
C TYR A 691 -13.11 37.68 3.85
N VAL A 692 -12.52 36.71 3.20
CA VAL A 692 -11.89 36.85 1.86
C VAL A 692 -12.90 36.76 0.71
N ALA A 693 -13.99 36.09 0.88
CA ALA A 693 -15.07 36.00 -0.09
C ALA A 693 -16.41 36.07 0.68
N PRO A 694 -16.72 37.24 1.31
CA PRO A 694 -17.81 37.31 2.22
C PRO A 694 -19.17 37.22 1.52
N THR A 695 -20.09 36.52 2.17
CA THR A 695 -21.52 36.56 1.85
C THR A 695 -22.20 37.67 2.64
N GLU A 696 -23.46 37.99 2.29
CA GLU A 696 -24.27 38.92 3.08
C GLU A 696 -24.46 38.46 4.53
N ASP A 697 -24.54 37.14 4.74
CA ASP A 697 -24.60 36.56 6.10
C ASP A 697 -23.31 36.81 6.88
N ASN A 698 -22.14 36.74 6.23
CA ASN A 698 -20.86 37.07 6.86
C ASN A 698 -20.78 38.55 7.28
N LYS A 699 -21.27 39.46 6.43
CA LYS A 699 -21.33 40.87 6.73
C LYS A 699 -22.24 41.16 7.93
N TYR A 700 -23.44 40.57 7.90
CA TYR A 700 -24.38 40.67 9.02
C TYR A 700 -23.77 40.12 10.32
N GLN A 701 -23.09 38.97 10.27
CA GLN A 701 -22.40 38.39 11.42
C GLN A 701 -21.30 39.30 11.94
N ALA A 702 -20.45 39.87 11.06
CA ALA A 702 -19.37 40.76 11.46
C ALA A 702 -19.90 42.01 12.18
N ASP A 703 -20.97 42.61 11.66
CA ASP A 703 -21.64 43.77 12.30
C ASP A 703 -22.23 43.39 13.67
N LYS A 704 -22.86 42.21 13.78
CA LYS A 704 -23.37 41.70 15.07
C LYS A 704 -22.27 41.42 16.07
N MET A 705 -21.13 40.91 15.63
CA MET A 705 -19.97 40.68 16.50
C MET A 705 -19.30 41.99 16.93
N ARG A 706 -19.39 43.07 16.15
CA ARG A 706 -19.02 44.43 16.57
C ARG A 706 -20.00 44.95 17.66
N ASP A 707 -21.30 44.80 17.44
CA ASP A 707 -22.33 45.22 18.39
C ASP A 707 -22.23 44.46 19.73
N GLN A 708 -21.71 43.24 19.71
CA GLN A 708 -21.40 42.41 20.86
C GLN A 708 -20.04 42.70 21.51
N GLY A 709 -19.27 43.61 20.91
CA GLY A 709 -17.96 44.04 21.42
C GLY A 709 -16.83 43.05 21.17
N ILE A 710 -17.00 42.06 20.28
CA ILE A 710 -15.92 41.15 19.88
C ILE A 710 -14.98 41.87 18.88
N TYR A 711 -15.57 42.65 17.96
CA TYR A 711 -14.84 43.51 17.05
C TYR A 711 -14.91 44.97 17.53
N SER A 712 -13.79 45.67 17.40
CA SER A 712 -13.72 47.11 17.66
C SER A 712 -14.12 47.92 16.44
N SER A 713 -13.84 47.39 15.23
CA SER A 713 -14.23 47.99 13.99
C SER A 713 -14.55 46.93 12.93
N VAL A 714 -15.37 47.27 11.96
CA VAL A 714 -15.66 46.46 10.75
C VAL A 714 -15.61 47.39 9.56
N SER A 715 -14.81 47.07 8.55
CA SER A 715 -14.67 47.84 7.32
C SER A 715 -14.59 46.91 6.11
N THR A 716 -14.82 47.45 4.95
CA THR A 716 -14.65 46.75 3.66
C THR A 716 -13.42 47.30 2.96
N ASP A 717 -12.49 46.45 2.56
CA ASP A 717 -11.27 46.76 1.85
C ASP A 717 -11.40 46.44 0.36
N VAL A 718 -10.34 46.68 -0.40
CA VAL A 718 -10.28 46.39 -1.85
C VAL A 718 -10.58 44.93 -2.13
N GLY A 719 -11.47 44.65 -3.10
CA GLY A 719 -11.90 43.30 -3.46
C GLY A 719 -13.02 42.74 -2.57
N ASP A 720 -13.80 43.62 -1.94
CA ASP A 720 -14.94 43.29 -1.07
C ASP A 720 -14.57 42.47 0.19
N ILE A 721 -13.30 42.47 0.58
CA ILE A 721 -12.84 41.78 1.80
C ILE A 721 -13.37 42.54 3.03
N ILE A 722 -14.07 41.83 3.92
CA ILE A 722 -14.44 42.43 5.20
C ILE A 722 -13.25 42.30 6.16
N VAL A 723 -12.82 43.40 6.71
CA VAL A 723 -11.77 43.52 7.73
C VAL A 723 -12.41 43.89 9.06
N ALA A 724 -12.23 43.01 10.07
CA ALA A 724 -12.72 43.25 11.42
C ALA A 724 -11.57 43.24 12.42
N ASP A 725 -11.33 44.38 13.08
CA ASP A 725 -10.33 44.50 14.13
C ASP A 725 -10.88 44.01 15.47
N ILE A 726 -10.04 43.36 16.27
CA ILE A 726 -10.43 42.72 17.53
C ILE A 726 -10.45 43.75 18.65
N ALA A 727 -11.50 43.69 19.50
CA ALA A 727 -11.59 44.38 20.79
C ALA A 727 -10.93 43.53 21.90
N ALA A 728 -9.61 43.57 22.00
CA ALA A 728 -8.83 42.59 22.78
C ALA A 728 -9.26 42.48 24.23
N ASP A 729 -9.44 43.60 24.94
CA ASP A 729 -9.82 43.62 26.36
C ASP A 729 -11.21 42.98 26.59
N ASN A 730 -12.14 43.21 25.67
CA ASN A 730 -13.48 42.64 25.78
C ASN A 730 -13.49 41.16 25.41
N VAL A 731 -12.71 40.76 24.43
CA VAL A 731 -12.51 39.33 24.09
C VAL A 731 -11.95 38.56 25.28
N ASP A 732 -10.99 39.16 26.00
CA ASP A 732 -10.43 38.55 27.20
C ASP A 732 -11.48 38.37 28.33
N ALA A 733 -12.34 39.35 28.49
CA ALA A 733 -13.47 39.25 29.45
C ALA A 733 -14.49 38.19 29.01
N LEU A 734 -14.80 38.06 27.73
CA LEU A 734 -15.71 37.05 27.17
C LEU A 734 -15.17 35.61 27.29
N VAL A 735 -13.87 35.45 27.28
CA VAL A 735 -13.21 34.13 27.37
C VAL A 735 -12.93 33.73 28.83
N ALA A 736 -12.96 34.65 29.78
CA ALA A 736 -12.68 34.39 31.19
C ALA A 736 -13.49 33.21 31.76
N ALA A 737 -12.91 32.52 32.76
CA ALA A 737 -13.45 31.27 33.31
C ALA A 737 -14.79 31.45 34.04
N ASP A 738 -15.00 32.60 34.65
CA ASP A 738 -16.22 32.94 35.42
C ASP A 738 -17.47 33.17 34.54
N GLY A 739 -17.31 33.31 33.26
CA GLY A 739 -18.34 33.11 32.24
C GLY A 739 -19.48 34.11 32.13
N ASP A 740 -19.59 35.11 33.01
CA ASP A 740 -20.75 36.00 33.10
C ASP A 740 -20.94 36.87 31.82
N ALA A 741 -19.85 37.38 31.27
CA ALA A 741 -19.86 38.15 30.02
C ALA A 741 -20.25 37.28 28.80
N ARG A 742 -19.75 36.03 28.74
CA ARG A 742 -20.05 35.06 27.68
C ARG A 742 -21.50 34.55 27.78
N GLY A 743 -22.10 34.52 28.93
CA GLY A 743 -23.47 34.07 29.13
C GLY A 743 -24.48 34.80 28.22
N LYS A 744 -24.22 36.07 27.90
CA LYS A 744 -25.06 36.83 26.94
C LYS A 744 -24.98 36.33 25.51
N LEU A 745 -23.86 35.68 25.10
CA LEU A 745 -23.72 35.09 23.80
C LEU A 745 -24.35 33.71 23.70
N ILE A 746 -24.45 33.00 24.82
CA ILE A 746 -24.95 31.63 24.90
C ILE A 746 -26.48 31.62 25.04
N ARG A 747 -27.08 32.52 25.81
CA ARG A 747 -28.52 32.54 26.08
C ARG A 747 -29.37 32.84 24.84
N LYS A 748 -30.57 32.28 24.79
CA LYS A 748 -31.58 32.70 23.81
C LYS A 748 -31.87 34.20 23.96
N GLU A 749 -31.94 34.93 22.85
CA GLU A 749 -32.56 36.22 22.85
C GLU A 749 -34.07 36.03 23.09
N ASN A 750 -34.61 36.68 24.13
CA ASN A 750 -36.06 36.71 24.39
C ASN A 750 -36.76 37.54 23.31
#